data_034490917dea509161ba343045fda337
#
_entry.id   034490917dea509161ba343045fda337
#
_cell.length_a   1.000
_cell.length_b   1.000
_cell.length_c   1.000
_cell.angle_alpha   90.00
_cell.angle_beta   90.00
_cell.angle_gamma   90.00
#
_symmetry.space_group_name_H-M   'P 1'
#
loop_
_entity.id
_entity.type
_entity.pdbx_description
1 polymer ?
#
loop_
_entity_poly.entity_id
_entity_poly.type
_entity_poly.pdbx_seq_one_letter_code
_entity_poly.pdbx_strand_id
1 'polypeptide(L)'
;MKFQLSAILIIILFFLKSGSLLSQQIYLSPEGNDSNPGTMYQPLATMPAARDRARILRSENSQQPVEIIALEGEYLMLKPLELDHSDAGTAVSPTIFRAADGAKVIFRGGVEINGFEKVNDNLWKAFVPQVAYYDSYFEQLYVNGRRATRARSPNDGFYPVRKAEETIAEKGTGRMPQVAVQKIIVDSSDIKDITGFTDQDHEDALVIFYHNWDNTRKRILSLSKSEPAFFIAGEGMKPWNPINSKSRWFIENFQGALDAPGEWFLDRTGYLYYIPLPGETIENTIFHAPILKEFIKISGVSPGQTVSNIRFENLTFTVAGYRTPSTGNEPAQAAAPVGAVITLDYASDISFTGCEIAHTGTYGLWFRRGCNNCSVSKCYLHDLGAGGIKIGETTLRNAVNEITNNIIADNNIITDGGHIFPCAVGIIIFHASDNRLTHNEISNLRYSGISAGWIWGYAHSPSKRNIVRFNHIHHLGWGELCDMGGVYTLGASEGTIVSDNLIHDVYSYDYGGWGLYTDEGSYGIVMENNLVYNCKNSGFHQHYGKENIIRNNIFAFNIRAQLQATRVEEHRSISFTNNIIYFDKGTLLTSNWHKFNLLSDYNCYWDTRTKEVRFADNSFIEWQKSGKDTHSVIADPMFTDPGNFNFNIKNLKVAKKINFKPFDYTQAGVYGSDEWKKLGATGRDIEVEFESVVDRNESRTKK
;
A
#
# COMPACT_ATOMS: atom_id res chain seq x y z
N MET A 1 72.61 6.86 52.16
CA MET A 1 72.21 7.97 51.30
C MET A 1 71.21 7.41 50.22
N LYS A 2 69.93 7.61 50.43
CA LYS A 2 68.88 7.18 49.49
C LYS A 2 68.41 8.41 48.76
N PHE A 3 68.53 8.42 47.47
CA PHE A 3 67.91 9.43 46.58
C PHE A 3 66.53 8.89 46.15
N GLN A 4 65.46 9.58 46.51
CA GLN A 4 64.11 9.37 45.95
C GLN A 4 63.93 10.26 44.69
N LEU A 5 63.68 9.64 43.55
CA LEU A 5 63.19 10.32 42.38
C LEU A 5 61.64 10.33 42.44
N SER A 6 61.04 11.51 42.56
CA SER A 6 59.63 11.74 42.41
C SER A 6 59.32 11.91 40.89
N ALA A 7 58.59 10.97 40.34
CA ALA A 7 58.05 11.12 38.98
C ALA A 7 56.72 11.92 39.04
N ILE A 8 56.72 13.12 38.46
CA ILE A 8 55.51 13.93 38.24
C ILE A 8 54.80 13.41 37.01
N LEU A 9 53.66 12.75 37.20
CA LEU A 9 52.77 12.31 36.15
C LEU A 9 51.89 13.47 35.73
N ILE A 10 52.17 14.11 34.59
CA ILE A 10 51.31 15.13 34.00
C ILE A 10 50.19 14.41 33.24
N ILE A 11 49.00 14.36 33.86
CA ILE A 11 47.77 13.92 33.18
C ILE A 11 47.25 15.10 32.34
N ILE A 12 47.48 15.04 31.03
CA ILE A 12 46.83 15.94 30.08
C ILE A 12 45.41 15.40 29.86
N LEU A 13 44.44 15.99 30.56
CA LEU A 13 43.01 15.80 30.25
C LEU A 13 42.71 16.49 28.92
N PHE A 14 42.63 15.73 27.83
CA PHE A 14 41.98 16.16 26.62
C PHE A 14 40.46 16.23 26.91
N PHE A 15 39.97 17.41 27.26
CA PHE A 15 38.56 17.73 27.11
C PHE A 15 38.24 17.76 25.62
N LEU A 16 37.77 16.64 25.06
CA LEU A 16 37.00 16.66 23.84
C LEU A 16 35.73 17.46 24.13
N LYS A 17 35.79 18.79 23.88
CA LYS A 17 34.58 19.56 23.68
C LYS A 17 33.92 18.94 22.44
N SER A 18 32.90 18.12 22.63
CA SER A 18 31.88 17.89 21.63
C SER A 18 31.12 19.21 21.45
N GLY A 19 31.73 20.14 20.74
CA GLY A 19 31.03 21.31 20.25
C GLY A 19 29.98 20.76 19.29
N SER A 20 28.72 20.86 19.62
CA SER A 20 27.66 20.78 18.61
C SER A 20 28.03 21.77 17.53
N LEU A 21 28.38 21.29 16.34
CA LEU A 21 28.53 22.15 15.18
C LEU A 21 27.21 22.86 14.98
N LEU A 22 27.19 24.19 15.14
CA LEU A 22 26.01 24.99 14.87
C LEU A 22 25.64 24.76 13.40
N SER A 23 24.37 24.36 13.13
CA SER A 23 23.86 24.22 11.79
C SER A 23 23.74 25.55 11.09
N GLN A 24 23.95 25.55 9.77
CA GLN A 24 23.58 26.70 8.90
C GLN A 24 22.09 26.62 8.64
N GLN A 25 21.35 27.67 8.99
CA GLN A 25 19.90 27.66 8.92
C GLN A 25 19.38 28.50 7.75
N ILE A 26 18.45 27.94 7.00
CA ILE A 26 17.68 28.59 5.94
C ILE A 26 16.21 28.51 6.32
N TYR A 27 15.52 29.64 6.27
CA TYR A 27 14.11 29.70 6.64
C TYR A 27 13.23 29.85 5.41
N LEU A 28 12.10 29.11 5.41
CA LEU A 28 10.98 29.20 4.49
C LEU A 28 9.76 29.79 5.18
N SER A 29 8.99 30.60 4.47
CA SER A 29 7.68 31.10 4.89
C SER A 29 6.74 31.20 3.69
N PRO A 30 5.42 30.95 3.84
CA PRO A 30 4.44 31.23 2.79
C PRO A 30 4.46 32.70 2.34
N GLU A 31 4.80 33.59 3.26
CA GLU A 31 4.94 35.07 3.03
C GLU A 31 6.38 35.45 2.61
N GLY A 32 7.24 34.46 2.35
CA GLY A 32 8.63 34.68 1.96
C GLY A 32 8.79 35.17 0.53
N ASN A 33 10.05 35.42 0.17
CA ASN A 33 10.40 35.82 -1.19
C ASN A 33 11.73 35.15 -1.59
N ASP A 34 11.78 34.47 -2.74
CA ASP A 34 12.97 33.73 -3.18
C ASP A 34 14.18 34.62 -3.50
N SER A 35 14.02 35.95 -3.56
CA SER A 35 15.12 36.89 -3.62
C SER A 35 15.76 37.21 -2.25
N ASN A 36 15.15 36.78 -1.16
CA ASN A 36 15.63 36.98 0.21
C ASN A 36 16.87 36.11 0.51
N PRO A 37 17.65 36.46 1.54
CA PRO A 37 18.82 35.66 1.94
C PRO A 37 18.49 34.34 2.62
N GLY A 38 17.22 34.08 3.00
CA GLY A 38 16.80 32.88 3.72
C GLY A 38 17.03 32.93 5.23
N THR A 39 17.13 34.14 5.81
CA THR A 39 17.17 34.29 7.28
C THR A 39 15.75 34.21 7.88
N MET A 40 15.65 34.06 9.20
CA MET A 40 14.36 34.04 9.92
C MET A 40 13.50 35.30 9.67
N TYR A 41 14.12 36.46 9.50
CA TYR A 41 13.44 37.75 9.25
C TYR A 41 13.22 38.04 7.76
N GLN A 42 13.91 37.36 6.89
CA GLN A 42 13.81 37.46 5.43
C GLN A 42 13.83 36.05 4.83
N PRO A 43 12.76 35.27 5.05
CA PRO A 43 12.70 33.88 4.59
C PRO A 43 12.49 33.76 3.09
N LEU A 44 12.86 32.62 2.53
CA LEU A 44 12.55 32.23 1.17
C LEU A 44 11.07 31.77 1.08
N ALA A 45 10.53 31.74 -0.13
CA ALA A 45 9.15 31.29 -0.37
C ALA A 45 9.06 29.80 -0.72
N THR A 46 10.08 29.24 -1.42
CA THR A 46 9.96 27.91 -2.04
C THR A 46 11.07 26.95 -1.62
N MET A 47 10.75 25.65 -1.58
CA MET A 47 11.74 24.59 -1.37
C MET A 47 12.88 24.59 -2.42
N PRO A 48 12.62 24.78 -3.74
CA PRO A 48 13.70 24.89 -4.71
C PRO A 48 14.69 26.03 -4.42
N ALA A 49 14.21 27.22 -4.04
CA ALA A 49 15.09 28.32 -3.67
C ALA A 49 15.92 28.02 -2.42
N ALA A 50 15.29 27.38 -1.41
CA ALA A 50 16.01 26.93 -0.21
C ALA A 50 17.05 25.87 -0.51
N ARG A 51 16.76 24.91 -1.39
CA ARG A 51 17.73 23.93 -1.89
C ARG A 51 18.93 24.64 -2.57
N ASP A 52 18.65 25.59 -3.44
CA ASP A 52 19.73 26.32 -4.16
C ASP A 52 20.60 27.12 -3.18
N ARG A 53 19.99 27.72 -2.16
CA ARG A 53 20.72 28.38 -1.08
C ARG A 53 21.54 27.40 -0.26
N ALA A 54 21.00 26.20 0.04
CA ALA A 54 21.74 25.15 0.75
C ALA A 54 22.97 24.67 -0.04
N ARG A 55 22.90 24.53 -1.36
CA ARG A 55 24.04 24.23 -2.24
C ARG A 55 25.15 25.24 -2.10
N ILE A 56 24.81 26.54 -2.05
CA ILE A 56 25.80 27.61 -1.84
C ILE A 56 26.49 27.46 -0.49
N LEU A 57 25.72 27.33 0.59
CA LEU A 57 26.26 27.17 1.94
C LEU A 57 27.17 25.94 2.07
N ARG A 58 26.79 24.81 1.44
CA ARG A 58 27.62 23.59 1.40
C ARG A 58 28.92 23.80 0.63
N SER A 59 28.91 24.57 -0.44
CA SER A 59 30.13 24.88 -1.20
C SER A 59 31.11 25.74 -0.39
N GLU A 60 30.59 26.58 0.50
CA GLU A 60 31.38 27.43 1.42
C GLU A 60 31.90 26.64 2.63
N ASN A 61 31.08 25.76 3.19
CA ASN A 61 31.44 24.92 4.35
C ASN A 61 30.69 23.58 4.36
N SER A 62 31.31 22.54 3.82
CA SER A 62 30.77 21.19 3.75
C SER A 62 30.73 20.43 5.10
N GLN A 63 31.37 20.96 6.14
CA GLN A 63 31.48 20.30 7.45
C GLN A 63 30.34 20.66 8.41
N GLN A 64 29.53 21.64 8.07
CA GLN A 64 28.39 22.04 8.90
C GLN A 64 27.08 21.51 8.33
N PRO A 65 26.17 20.96 9.17
CA PRO A 65 24.82 20.63 8.74
C PRO A 65 24.10 21.86 8.17
N VAL A 66 23.24 21.63 7.17
CA VAL A 66 22.37 22.67 6.62
C VAL A 66 20.93 22.28 6.97
N GLU A 67 20.24 23.15 7.71
CA GLU A 67 18.83 23.00 8.04
C GLU A 67 17.97 23.97 7.23
N ILE A 68 17.02 23.43 6.50
CA ILE A 68 15.96 24.17 5.81
C ILE A 68 14.72 24.06 6.69
N ILE A 69 14.38 25.17 7.35
CA ILE A 69 13.33 25.25 8.36
C ILE A 69 12.12 25.95 7.77
N ALA A 70 11.05 25.19 7.55
CA ALA A 70 9.78 25.75 7.11
C ALA A 70 8.98 26.26 8.30
N LEU A 71 8.57 27.52 8.24
CA LEU A 71 7.68 28.14 9.22
C LEU A 71 6.25 27.66 9.00
N GLU A 72 5.38 27.88 10.00
CA GLU A 72 3.97 27.47 9.95
C GLU A 72 3.25 28.03 8.72
N GLY A 73 2.45 27.18 8.07
CA GLY A 73 1.55 27.57 6.98
C GLY A 73 1.53 26.59 5.82
N GLU A 74 0.81 26.99 4.77
CA GLU A 74 0.63 26.23 3.54
C GLU A 74 1.48 26.81 2.40
N TYR A 75 2.23 25.93 1.76
CA TYR A 75 3.14 26.24 0.64
C TYR A 75 2.61 25.59 -0.63
N LEU A 76 2.29 26.39 -1.64
CA LEU A 76 1.88 25.89 -2.94
C LEU A 76 3.12 25.39 -3.71
N MET A 77 3.12 24.11 -4.07
CA MET A 77 4.13 23.51 -4.92
C MET A 77 3.65 23.44 -6.37
N LEU A 78 4.27 24.22 -7.25
CA LEU A 78 3.99 24.20 -8.69
C LEU A 78 4.91 23.23 -9.47
N LYS A 79 5.99 22.80 -8.85
CA LYS A 79 6.98 21.85 -9.41
C LYS A 79 7.50 20.96 -8.30
N PRO A 80 7.93 19.72 -8.62
CA PRO A 80 8.57 18.86 -7.64
C PRO A 80 9.88 19.46 -7.13
N LEU A 81 10.22 19.13 -5.88
CA LEU A 81 11.56 19.32 -5.35
C LEU A 81 12.48 18.25 -5.98
N GLU A 82 13.36 18.66 -6.86
CA GLU A 82 14.36 17.77 -7.46
C GLU A 82 15.70 17.91 -6.73
N LEU A 83 16.22 16.79 -6.23
CA LEU A 83 17.48 16.68 -5.52
C LEU A 83 18.42 15.76 -6.27
N ASP A 84 19.68 16.20 -6.43
CA ASP A 84 20.75 15.45 -7.05
C ASP A 84 21.98 15.34 -6.14
N HIS A 85 23.10 14.83 -6.65
CA HIS A 85 24.33 14.65 -5.88
C HIS A 85 24.89 15.96 -5.26
N SER A 86 24.52 17.13 -5.80
CA SER A 86 24.93 18.44 -5.28
C SER A 86 24.23 18.78 -3.94
N ASP A 87 23.15 18.09 -3.64
CA ASP A 87 22.37 18.27 -2.40
C ASP A 87 22.81 17.33 -1.28
N ALA A 88 23.69 16.39 -1.62
CA ALA A 88 24.14 15.36 -0.68
C ALA A 88 24.85 15.98 0.53
N GLY A 89 24.46 15.48 1.71
CA GLY A 89 25.18 15.74 2.95
C GLY A 89 26.23 14.66 3.23
N THR A 90 26.67 14.65 4.49
CA THR A 90 27.47 13.57 5.07
C THR A 90 26.86 13.13 6.39
N ALA A 91 27.30 12.02 6.96
CA ALA A 91 26.78 11.51 8.23
C ALA A 91 26.91 12.55 9.37
N VAL A 92 27.94 13.37 9.38
CA VAL A 92 28.18 14.41 10.37
C VAL A 92 27.65 15.78 9.95
N SER A 93 27.31 15.96 8.69
CA SER A 93 26.84 17.21 8.10
C SER A 93 25.67 16.94 7.12
N PRO A 94 24.50 16.50 7.60
CA PRO A 94 23.33 16.23 6.76
C PRO A 94 22.71 17.50 6.20
N THR A 95 21.89 17.34 5.14
CA THR A 95 20.90 18.33 4.72
C THR A 95 19.55 17.98 5.34
N ILE A 96 18.92 18.90 6.04
CA ILE A 96 17.69 18.62 6.79
C ILE A 96 16.60 19.56 6.32
N PHE A 97 15.51 19.02 5.79
CA PHE A 97 14.26 19.74 5.52
C PHE A 97 13.30 19.45 6.67
N ARG A 98 12.93 20.44 7.44
CA ARG A 98 12.06 20.21 8.59
C ARG A 98 11.06 21.35 8.86
N ALA A 99 9.99 21.02 9.54
CA ALA A 99 9.13 22.04 10.12
C ALA A 99 9.84 22.75 11.28
N ALA A 100 9.52 24.01 11.52
CA ALA A 100 9.85 24.67 12.77
C ALA A 100 9.19 23.94 13.95
N ASP A 101 9.78 24.01 15.13
CA ASP A 101 9.30 23.26 16.29
C ASP A 101 7.83 23.60 16.62
N GLY A 102 6.97 22.59 16.58
CA GLY A 102 5.53 22.69 16.84
C GLY A 102 4.71 23.30 15.69
N ALA A 103 5.33 23.68 14.58
CA ALA A 103 4.65 24.27 13.43
C ALA A 103 3.95 23.21 12.58
N LYS A 104 2.75 23.50 12.10
CA LYS A 104 2.06 22.76 11.06
C LYS A 104 2.48 23.29 9.69
N VAL A 105 3.23 22.49 8.93
CA VAL A 105 3.78 22.85 7.63
C VAL A 105 3.20 21.95 6.57
N ILE A 106 2.50 22.53 5.59
CA ILE A 106 1.81 21.79 4.52
C ILE A 106 2.34 22.23 3.16
N PHE A 107 2.93 21.29 2.41
CA PHE A 107 3.29 21.44 1.02
C PHE A 107 2.18 20.84 0.15
N ARG A 108 1.43 21.71 -0.55
CA ARG A 108 0.28 21.33 -1.35
C ARG A 108 0.60 21.40 -2.84
N GLY A 109 0.36 20.30 -3.56
CA GLY A 109 0.53 20.20 -5.02
C GLY A 109 -0.75 20.47 -5.81
N GLY A 110 -1.73 21.13 -5.22
CA GLY A 110 -3.01 21.47 -5.83
C GLY A 110 -3.41 22.91 -5.60
N VAL A 111 -4.26 23.44 -6.47
CA VAL A 111 -4.80 24.79 -6.39
C VAL A 111 -6.21 24.76 -5.81
N GLU A 112 -6.55 25.84 -5.12
CA GLU A 112 -7.90 26.07 -4.67
C GLU A 112 -8.80 26.49 -5.86
N ILE A 113 -9.99 25.91 -5.95
CA ILE A 113 -10.99 26.27 -6.94
C ILE A 113 -12.03 27.15 -6.25
N ASN A 114 -12.12 28.36 -6.73
CA ASN A 114 -13.00 29.39 -6.20
C ASN A 114 -14.09 29.78 -7.20
N GLY A 115 -15.04 30.62 -6.79
CA GLY A 115 -16.04 31.19 -7.68
C GLY A 115 -17.21 30.24 -7.98
N PHE A 116 -17.52 29.34 -7.04
CA PHE A 116 -18.74 28.53 -7.15
C PHE A 116 -19.98 29.41 -7.07
N GLU A 117 -20.95 29.07 -7.91
CA GLU A 117 -22.29 29.64 -7.93
C GLU A 117 -23.34 28.52 -7.91
N LYS A 118 -24.52 28.80 -7.36
CA LYS A 118 -25.63 27.85 -7.36
C LYS A 118 -26.25 27.80 -8.77
N VAL A 119 -26.31 26.61 -9.33
CA VAL A 119 -27.18 26.32 -10.50
C VAL A 119 -28.61 26.15 -10.01
N ASN A 120 -28.76 25.44 -8.88
CA ASN A 120 -29.98 25.29 -8.08
C ASN A 120 -29.60 24.90 -6.64
N ASP A 121 -30.56 24.60 -5.80
CA ASP A 121 -30.31 24.30 -4.37
C ASP A 121 -29.40 23.06 -4.15
N ASN A 122 -29.36 22.15 -5.11
CA ASN A 122 -28.62 20.87 -5.00
C ASN A 122 -27.44 20.78 -5.97
N LEU A 123 -27.11 21.82 -6.72
CA LEU A 123 -26.05 21.77 -7.72
C LEU A 123 -25.30 23.10 -7.76
N TRP A 124 -24.00 23.03 -7.58
CA TRP A 124 -23.08 24.16 -7.73
C TRP A 124 -22.20 24.00 -8.97
N LYS A 125 -21.70 25.09 -9.51
CA LYS A 125 -20.71 25.09 -10.58
C LYS A 125 -19.67 26.19 -10.37
N ALA A 126 -18.46 25.95 -10.85
CA ALA A 126 -17.39 26.92 -10.94
C ALA A 126 -16.69 26.83 -12.30
N PHE A 127 -16.20 27.95 -12.81
CA PHE A 127 -15.38 27.96 -14.01
C PHE A 127 -13.90 27.82 -13.64
N VAL A 128 -13.21 26.86 -14.27
CA VAL A 128 -11.80 26.53 -14.05
C VAL A 128 -11.00 26.91 -15.32
N PRO A 129 -10.46 28.13 -15.41
CA PRO A 129 -9.76 28.62 -16.60
C PRO A 129 -8.60 27.73 -17.06
N GLN A 130 -7.92 27.10 -16.10
CA GLN A 130 -6.78 26.22 -16.38
C GLN A 130 -7.18 25.00 -17.22
N VAL A 131 -8.40 24.50 -17.05
CA VAL A 131 -8.96 23.40 -17.86
C VAL A 131 -9.36 23.92 -19.22
N ALA A 132 -10.07 25.05 -19.26
CA ALA A 132 -10.60 25.61 -20.52
C ALA A 132 -9.50 26.05 -21.51
N TYR A 133 -8.39 26.60 -21.00
CA TYR A 133 -7.40 27.29 -21.85
C TYR A 133 -6.00 26.63 -21.87
N TYR A 134 -5.68 25.71 -20.92
CA TYR A 134 -4.31 25.21 -20.75
C TYR A 134 -4.19 23.68 -20.66
N ASP A 135 -5.23 22.92 -21.05
CA ASP A 135 -5.30 21.44 -20.95
C ASP A 135 -4.90 20.88 -19.57
N SER A 136 -5.16 21.67 -18.52
CA SER A 136 -4.89 21.27 -17.13
C SER A 136 -6.05 20.48 -16.53
N TYR A 137 -6.51 19.45 -17.25
CA TYR A 137 -7.60 18.58 -16.83
C TYR A 137 -7.16 17.70 -15.65
N PHE A 138 -8.02 17.55 -14.63
CA PHE A 138 -7.77 16.73 -13.46
C PHE A 138 -8.85 15.65 -13.29
N GLU A 139 -8.49 14.55 -12.65
CA GLU A 139 -9.35 13.39 -12.39
C GLU A 139 -9.60 13.15 -10.90
N GLN A 140 -9.13 14.02 -10.02
CA GLN A 140 -9.38 14.01 -8.59
C GLN A 140 -9.77 15.40 -8.12
N LEU A 141 -10.69 15.45 -7.15
CA LEU A 141 -11.10 16.68 -6.46
C LEU A 141 -11.15 16.40 -4.96
N TYR A 142 -10.66 17.33 -4.17
CA TYR A 142 -10.69 17.25 -2.72
C TYR A 142 -11.55 18.39 -2.17
N VAL A 143 -12.56 18.02 -1.39
CA VAL A 143 -13.54 18.95 -0.81
C VAL A 143 -13.48 18.86 0.70
N ASN A 144 -13.16 19.97 1.36
CA ASN A 144 -12.93 20.03 2.81
C ASN A 144 -11.96 18.97 3.33
N GLY A 145 -10.86 18.69 2.58
CA GLY A 145 -9.87 17.66 2.93
C GLY A 145 -10.35 16.22 2.74
N ARG A 146 -11.44 15.98 2.01
CA ARG A 146 -11.97 14.66 1.66
C ARG A 146 -11.91 14.48 0.13
N ARG A 147 -11.49 13.31 -0.34
CA ARG A 147 -11.61 12.94 -1.75
C ARG A 147 -13.09 12.90 -2.13
N ALA A 148 -13.50 13.75 -3.07
CA ALA A 148 -14.86 13.77 -3.59
C ALA A 148 -15.06 12.65 -4.61
N THR A 149 -16.26 12.10 -4.67
CA THR A 149 -16.63 11.04 -5.61
C THR A 149 -16.77 11.63 -7.01
N ARG A 150 -16.04 11.13 -7.98
CA ARG A 150 -16.26 11.46 -9.39
C ARG A 150 -17.58 10.88 -9.83
N ALA A 151 -18.47 11.66 -10.41
CA ALA A 151 -19.80 11.22 -10.84
C ALA A 151 -19.73 9.90 -11.59
N ARG A 152 -20.44 8.87 -11.12
CA ARG A 152 -20.31 7.50 -11.60
C ARG A 152 -21.65 6.75 -11.71
N SER A 153 -21.68 5.72 -12.55
CA SER A 153 -22.79 4.80 -12.66
C SER A 153 -22.28 3.33 -12.61
N PRO A 154 -22.81 2.46 -11.73
CA PRO A 154 -23.78 2.76 -10.67
C PRO A 154 -23.12 3.55 -9.54
N ASN A 155 -23.90 4.27 -8.74
CA ASN A 155 -23.38 5.03 -7.57
C ASN A 155 -22.75 4.12 -6.51
N ASP A 156 -23.24 2.90 -6.38
CA ASP A 156 -22.67 1.89 -5.49
C ASP A 156 -22.54 0.54 -6.23
N GLY A 157 -21.42 -0.16 -5.94
CA GLY A 157 -21.14 -1.47 -6.51
C GLY A 157 -20.72 -1.42 -7.99
N PHE A 158 -21.11 -2.44 -8.75
CA PHE A 158 -20.61 -2.71 -10.09
C PHE A 158 -21.66 -3.35 -10.97
N TYR A 159 -21.59 -3.09 -12.27
CA TYR A 159 -22.28 -3.85 -13.30
C TYR A 159 -21.52 -5.13 -13.67
N PRO A 160 -22.20 -6.24 -14.03
CA PRO A 160 -21.54 -7.45 -14.51
C PRO A 160 -21.11 -7.32 -15.97
N VAL A 161 -20.01 -7.96 -16.36
CA VAL A 161 -19.68 -8.23 -17.76
C VAL A 161 -20.36 -9.54 -18.17
N ARG A 162 -21.06 -9.57 -19.31
CA ARG A 162 -21.64 -10.82 -19.85
C ARG A 162 -20.64 -11.58 -20.69
N LYS A 163 -19.92 -10.86 -21.58
CA LYS A 163 -18.88 -11.43 -22.43
C LYS A 163 -17.91 -10.31 -22.86
N ALA A 164 -16.66 -10.68 -23.07
CA ALA A 164 -15.68 -9.84 -23.74
C ALA A 164 -15.12 -10.58 -24.95
N GLU A 165 -14.95 -9.87 -26.06
CA GLU A 165 -14.36 -10.37 -27.31
C GLU A 165 -13.20 -9.44 -27.68
N GLU A 166 -12.09 -9.99 -28.15
CA GLU A 166 -10.92 -9.21 -28.53
C GLU A 166 -10.56 -9.38 -30.00
N THR A 167 -10.33 -8.26 -30.67
CA THR A 167 -9.76 -8.21 -32.02
C THR A 167 -8.39 -7.55 -31.93
N ILE A 168 -7.35 -8.32 -32.27
CA ILE A 168 -5.95 -7.85 -32.21
C ILE A 168 -5.65 -7.06 -33.48
N ALA A 169 -5.29 -5.77 -33.31
CA ALA A 169 -4.80 -4.92 -34.40
C ALA A 169 -3.28 -5.01 -34.55
N GLU A 170 -2.54 -5.00 -33.44
CA GLU A 170 -1.08 -5.19 -33.41
C GLU A 170 -0.68 -6.17 -32.32
N LYS A 171 0.00 -7.25 -32.70
CA LYS A 171 0.39 -8.30 -31.76
C LYS A 171 1.50 -7.85 -30.80
N GLY A 172 2.44 -7.02 -31.28
CA GLY A 172 3.63 -6.64 -30.49
C GLY A 172 4.60 -7.80 -30.26
N THR A 173 5.58 -7.59 -29.42
CA THR A 173 6.63 -8.57 -29.05
C THR A 173 6.42 -9.20 -27.66
N GLY A 174 5.49 -8.66 -26.88
CA GLY A 174 5.18 -9.10 -25.52
C GLY A 174 4.17 -10.25 -25.45
N ARG A 175 3.82 -10.65 -24.23
CA ARG A 175 2.79 -11.66 -23.97
C ARG A 175 1.36 -11.14 -24.20
N MET A 176 1.17 -9.82 -24.16
CA MET A 176 -0.10 -9.15 -24.46
C MET A 176 -0.03 -8.51 -25.84
N PRO A 177 -1.17 -8.42 -26.58
CA PRO A 177 -1.24 -7.62 -27.79
C PRO A 177 -0.91 -6.15 -27.48
N GLN A 178 -0.13 -5.53 -28.38
CA GLN A 178 0.26 -4.13 -28.22
C GLN A 178 -0.92 -3.18 -28.49
N VAL A 179 -1.73 -3.51 -29.49
CA VAL A 179 -2.95 -2.78 -29.78
C VAL A 179 -4.08 -3.76 -30.08
N ALA A 180 -5.20 -3.58 -29.41
CA ALA A 180 -6.40 -4.37 -29.59
C ALA A 180 -7.66 -3.54 -29.39
N VAL A 181 -8.77 -4.05 -29.89
CA VAL A 181 -10.12 -3.54 -29.62
C VAL A 181 -10.88 -4.64 -28.89
N GLN A 182 -11.45 -4.31 -27.75
CA GLN A 182 -12.30 -5.21 -27.00
C GLN A 182 -13.76 -4.78 -27.13
N LYS A 183 -14.64 -5.73 -27.47
CA LYS A 183 -16.08 -5.60 -27.44
C LYS A 183 -16.59 -6.14 -26.13
N ILE A 184 -17.22 -5.31 -25.33
CA ILE A 184 -17.75 -5.64 -24.02
C ILE A 184 -19.27 -5.75 -24.11
N ILE A 185 -19.80 -6.95 -23.93
CA ILE A 185 -21.23 -7.25 -23.95
C ILE A 185 -21.74 -7.23 -22.52
N VAL A 186 -22.80 -6.48 -22.28
CA VAL A 186 -23.39 -6.20 -20.96
C VAL A 186 -24.91 -6.37 -21.00
N ASP A 187 -25.61 -6.12 -19.91
CA ASP A 187 -27.06 -6.12 -19.91
C ASP A 187 -27.62 -4.79 -20.49
N SER A 188 -28.78 -4.86 -21.11
CA SER A 188 -29.43 -3.69 -21.69
C SER A 188 -29.78 -2.62 -20.66
N SER A 189 -30.05 -3.03 -19.42
CA SER A 189 -30.28 -2.13 -18.29
C SER A 189 -29.06 -1.31 -17.92
N ASP A 190 -27.85 -1.91 -18.05
CA ASP A 190 -26.61 -1.39 -17.53
C ASP A 190 -25.92 -0.42 -18.50
N ILE A 191 -26.37 -0.42 -19.78
CA ILE A 191 -25.84 0.46 -20.83
C ILE A 191 -26.73 1.68 -21.10
N LYS A 192 -27.93 1.74 -20.53
CA LYS A 192 -28.92 2.79 -20.83
C LYS A 192 -28.38 4.21 -20.61
N ASP A 193 -27.58 4.42 -19.57
CA ASP A 193 -27.07 5.73 -19.16
C ASP A 193 -26.03 6.28 -20.15
N ILE A 194 -25.42 5.41 -20.96
CA ILE A 194 -24.40 5.78 -21.95
C ILE A 194 -24.90 5.78 -23.39
N THR A 195 -26.18 5.40 -23.65
CA THR A 195 -26.72 5.34 -25.00
C THR A 195 -26.85 6.70 -25.71
N GLY A 196 -26.89 7.77 -24.93
CA GLY A 196 -26.94 9.15 -25.39
C GLY A 196 -25.60 9.89 -25.42
N PHE A 197 -24.49 9.19 -25.28
CA PHE A 197 -23.15 9.80 -25.23
C PHE A 197 -22.88 10.62 -26.52
N THR A 198 -22.38 11.83 -26.31
CA THR A 198 -21.77 12.69 -27.32
C THR A 198 -20.33 12.26 -27.60
N ASP A 199 -19.69 12.81 -28.63
CA ASP A 199 -18.25 12.60 -28.88
C ASP A 199 -17.40 13.02 -27.68
N GLN A 200 -17.82 14.08 -26.98
CA GLN A 200 -17.13 14.56 -25.77
C GLN A 200 -17.24 13.58 -24.61
N ASP A 201 -18.40 12.97 -24.39
CA ASP A 201 -18.59 11.95 -23.35
C ASP A 201 -17.68 10.75 -23.60
N HIS A 202 -17.50 10.33 -24.86
CA HIS A 202 -16.58 9.25 -25.23
C HIS A 202 -15.12 9.58 -24.91
N GLU A 203 -14.71 10.83 -25.01
CA GLU A 203 -13.35 11.27 -24.63
C GLU A 203 -13.15 11.39 -23.12
N ASP A 204 -14.17 11.73 -22.36
CA ASP A 204 -14.07 12.09 -20.95
C ASP A 204 -14.46 10.98 -19.99
N ALA A 205 -15.46 10.17 -20.35
CA ALA A 205 -15.89 9.07 -19.51
C ALA A 205 -14.87 7.93 -19.48
N LEU A 206 -14.62 7.41 -18.29
CA LEU A 206 -13.72 6.29 -18.05
C LEU A 206 -14.52 5.07 -17.61
N VAL A 207 -14.35 3.96 -18.29
CA VAL A 207 -14.82 2.65 -17.85
C VAL A 207 -13.74 1.98 -17.05
N ILE A 208 -14.09 1.53 -15.84
CA ILE A 208 -13.19 0.85 -14.94
C ILE A 208 -13.65 -0.61 -14.81
N PHE A 209 -12.78 -1.55 -15.19
CA PHE A 209 -13.02 -2.98 -15.03
C PHE A 209 -12.24 -3.52 -13.85
N TYR A 210 -12.88 -4.34 -13.05
CA TYR A 210 -12.29 -5.16 -12.02
C TYR A 210 -12.17 -6.59 -12.51
N HIS A 211 -10.93 -7.05 -12.64
CA HIS A 211 -10.60 -8.44 -12.99
C HIS A 211 -10.51 -9.33 -11.74
N ASN A 212 -9.67 -10.37 -11.77
CA ASN A 212 -9.44 -11.15 -10.55
C ASN A 212 -8.60 -10.34 -9.53
N TRP A 213 -7.39 -9.89 -9.90
CA TRP A 213 -6.44 -9.25 -8.97
C TRP A 213 -5.89 -7.91 -9.44
N ASP A 214 -6.44 -7.32 -10.49
CA ASP A 214 -6.11 -5.98 -10.95
C ASP A 214 -7.31 -5.28 -11.61
N ASN A 215 -7.11 -4.07 -12.11
CA ASN A 215 -8.14 -3.27 -12.74
C ASN A 215 -7.65 -2.65 -14.05
N THR A 216 -8.56 -2.38 -14.96
CA THR A 216 -8.32 -1.68 -16.23
C THR A 216 -9.13 -0.38 -16.26
N ARG A 217 -8.54 0.69 -16.76
CA ARG A 217 -9.19 2.01 -16.95
C ARG A 217 -9.08 2.41 -18.42
N LYS A 218 -10.19 2.51 -19.12
CA LYS A 218 -10.21 2.86 -20.57
C LYS A 218 -11.37 3.79 -20.90
N ARG A 219 -11.26 4.45 -22.03
CA ARG A 219 -12.36 5.23 -22.62
C ARG A 219 -13.20 4.37 -23.53
N ILE A 220 -14.49 4.72 -23.68
CA ILE A 220 -15.38 4.07 -24.63
C ILE A 220 -15.05 4.62 -26.03
N LEU A 221 -14.70 3.71 -26.94
CA LEU A 221 -14.45 4.05 -28.33
C LEU A 221 -15.76 4.30 -29.10
N SER A 222 -16.75 3.43 -28.90
CA SER A 222 -18.07 3.54 -29.54
C SER A 222 -19.06 2.55 -28.90
N LEU A 223 -20.34 2.76 -29.18
CA LEU A 223 -21.42 1.84 -28.80
C LEU A 223 -21.79 0.92 -29.98
N SER A 224 -22.20 -0.33 -29.68
CA SER A 224 -22.73 -1.25 -30.67
C SER A 224 -24.15 -0.83 -31.06
N LYS A 225 -24.47 -0.91 -32.38
CA LYS A 225 -25.82 -0.64 -32.91
C LYS A 225 -26.74 -1.87 -32.91
N SER A 226 -26.19 -3.06 -32.73
CA SER A 226 -26.90 -4.33 -32.91
C SER A 226 -27.24 -5.06 -31.62
N GLU A 227 -26.53 -4.75 -30.52
CA GLU A 227 -26.68 -5.42 -29.23
C GLU A 227 -26.19 -4.52 -28.10
N PRO A 228 -26.54 -4.82 -26.81
CA PRO A 228 -26.07 -4.03 -25.69
C PRO A 228 -24.56 -4.31 -25.42
N ALA A 229 -23.73 -3.57 -26.14
CA ALA A 229 -22.29 -3.67 -26.07
C ALA A 229 -21.60 -2.34 -26.35
N PHE A 230 -20.41 -2.17 -25.85
CA PHE A 230 -19.52 -1.05 -26.19
C PHE A 230 -18.12 -1.55 -26.52
N PHE A 231 -17.36 -0.70 -27.20
CA PHE A 231 -15.99 -0.99 -27.60
C PHE A 231 -15.02 -0.12 -26.80
N ILE A 232 -13.91 -0.71 -26.40
CA ILE A 232 -12.74 -0.04 -25.82
C ILE A 232 -11.51 -0.40 -26.63
N ALA A 233 -10.47 0.45 -26.64
CA ALA A 233 -9.25 0.21 -27.39
C ALA A 233 -8.01 0.52 -26.53
N GLY A 234 -6.85 0.06 -27.00
CA GLY A 234 -5.54 0.23 -26.36
C GLY A 234 -4.77 -1.09 -26.29
N GLU A 235 -4.05 -1.32 -25.21
CA GLU A 235 -3.39 -2.62 -25.00
C GLU A 235 -4.39 -3.77 -24.96
N GLY A 236 -3.98 -4.93 -25.46
CA GLY A 236 -4.78 -6.15 -25.43
C GLY A 236 -4.97 -6.70 -24.02
N MET A 237 -5.95 -7.59 -23.86
CA MET A 237 -6.21 -8.26 -22.60
C MET A 237 -5.02 -9.12 -22.16
N LYS A 238 -4.78 -9.16 -20.86
CA LYS A 238 -3.81 -10.09 -20.25
C LYS A 238 -4.33 -11.52 -20.34
N PRO A 239 -3.66 -12.46 -21.03
CA PRO A 239 -4.16 -13.83 -21.18
C PRO A 239 -4.36 -14.57 -19.85
N TRP A 240 -3.64 -14.16 -18.81
CA TRP A 240 -3.71 -14.75 -17.45
C TRP A 240 -4.72 -14.06 -16.54
N ASN A 241 -5.22 -12.87 -16.90
CA ASN A 241 -6.24 -12.14 -16.15
C ASN A 241 -7.11 -11.29 -17.10
N PRO A 242 -7.85 -11.90 -18.07
CA PRO A 242 -8.62 -11.17 -19.08
C PRO A 242 -9.93 -10.60 -18.49
N ILE A 243 -10.51 -9.62 -19.18
CA ILE A 243 -11.91 -9.25 -18.98
C ILE A 243 -12.78 -10.44 -19.43
N ASN A 244 -13.67 -10.90 -18.57
CA ASN A 244 -14.57 -12.03 -18.86
C ASN A 244 -15.87 -11.92 -18.04
N SER A 245 -16.71 -12.94 -18.07
CA SER A 245 -18.00 -12.95 -17.37
C SER A 245 -17.91 -12.91 -15.81
N LYS A 246 -16.73 -13.02 -15.24
CA LYS A 246 -16.50 -12.80 -13.81
C LYS A 246 -16.06 -11.36 -13.50
N SER A 247 -15.67 -10.61 -14.51
CA SER A 247 -15.28 -9.21 -14.37
C SER A 247 -16.50 -8.34 -14.13
N ARG A 248 -16.26 -7.24 -13.47
CA ARG A 248 -17.27 -6.23 -13.12
C ARG A 248 -16.78 -4.88 -13.59
N TRP A 249 -17.70 -3.94 -13.81
CA TRP A 249 -17.34 -2.63 -14.29
C TRP A 249 -18.24 -1.53 -13.73
N PHE A 250 -17.76 -0.32 -13.74
CA PHE A 250 -18.52 0.91 -13.60
C PHE A 250 -17.96 1.95 -14.55
N ILE A 251 -18.69 3.03 -14.74
CA ILE A 251 -18.26 4.16 -15.58
C ILE A 251 -18.32 5.45 -14.79
N GLU A 252 -17.36 6.33 -15.00
CA GLU A 252 -17.26 7.61 -14.29
C GLU A 252 -17.04 8.77 -15.25
N ASN A 253 -17.35 10.00 -14.77
CA ASN A 253 -17.11 11.27 -15.43
C ASN A 253 -17.92 11.51 -16.70
N PHE A 254 -19.21 11.44 -16.58
CA PHE A 254 -20.16 11.99 -17.55
C PHE A 254 -21.31 12.68 -16.83
N GLN A 255 -21.92 13.67 -17.49
CA GLN A 255 -22.90 14.53 -16.83
C GLN A 255 -24.12 13.78 -16.31
N GLY A 256 -24.58 12.74 -17.04
CA GLY A 256 -25.75 11.94 -16.66
C GLY A 256 -25.57 11.10 -15.38
N ALA A 257 -24.33 10.94 -14.92
CA ALA A 257 -24.03 10.25 -13.66
C ALA A 257 -23.93 11.18 -12.46
N LEU A 258 -24.06 12.48 -12.65
CA LEU A 258 -24.00 13.46 -11.56
C LEU A 258 -25.37 13.55 -10.87
N ASP A 259 -25.66 12.63 -9.93
CA ASP A 259 -26.99 12.47 -9.33
C ASP A 259 -27.00 12.18 -7.81
N ALA A 260 -25.82 12.09 -7.17
CA ALA A 260 -25.71 11.82 -5.75
C ALA A 260 -24.91 12.89 -4.98
N PRO A 261 -25.25 13.20 -3.71
CA PRO A 261 -24.49 14.13 -2.89
C PRO A 261 -23.02 13.73 -2.73
N GLY A 262 -22.11 14.71 -2.85
CA GLY A 262 -20.67 14.51 -2.79
C GLY A 262 -20.02 14.16 -4.13
N GLU A 263 -20.81 14.04 -5.19
CA GLU A 263 -20.31 13.81 -6.54
C GLU A 263 -19.92 15.10 -7.25
N TRP A 264 -18.95 14.97 -8.17
CA TRP A 264 -18.50 16.04 -9.04
C TRP A 264 -18.29 15.58 -10.48
N PHE A 265 -18.45 16.51 -11.41
CA PHE A 265 -18.21 16.34 -12.83
C PHE A 265 -17.45 17.55 -13.37
N LEU A 266 -16.44 17.32 -14.20
CA LEU A 266 -15.65 18.35 -14.87
C LEU A 266 -15.77 18.17 -16.36
N ASP A 267 -16.30 19.17 -17.05
CA ASP A 267 -16.31 19.20 -18.51
C ASP A 267 -15.04 19.88 -19.10
N ARG A 268 -14.78 19.64 -20.39
CA ARG A 268 -13.60 20.24 -21.05
C ARG A 268 -13.74 21.70 -21.38
N THR A 269 -14.93 22.26 -21.27
CA THR A 269 -15.12 23.72 -21.39
C THR A 269 -14.68 24.46 -20.14
N GLY A 270 -14.31 23.70 -19.09
CA GLY A 270 -13.78 24.19 -17.84
C GLY A 270 -14.82 24.39 -16.75
N TYR A 271 -16.05 23.93 -16.94
CA TYR A 271 -17.02 23.95 -15.84
C TYR A 271 -16.91 22.72 -14.95
N LEU A 272 -16.67 22.97 -13.66
CA LEU A 272 -16.71 21.99 -12.59
C LEU A 272 -18.07 22.07 -11.90
N TYR A 273 -18.78 20.94 -11.87
CA TYR A 273 -20.06 20.78 -11.20
C TYR A 273 -19.90 19.94 -9.94
N TYR A 274 -20.64 20.28 -8.89
CA TYR A 274 -20.60 19.56 -7.61
C TYR A 274 -21.99 19.53 -6.96
N ILE A 275 -22.41 18.36 -6.48
CA ILE A 275 -23.59 18.20 -5.63
C ILE A 275 -23.15 18.21 -4.17
N PRO A 276 -23.53 19.24 -3.40
CA PRO A 276 -23.03 19.37 -2.03
C PRO A 276 -23.54 18.28 -1.10
N LEU A 277 -22.72 17.91 -0.12
CA LEU A 277 -23.15 17.09 1.00
C LEU A 277 -24.06 17.88 1.95
N PRO A 278 -24.92 17.20 2.73
CA PRO A 278 -25.71 17.84 3.76
C PRO A 278 -24.83 18.68 4.71
N GLY A 279 -25.15 19.97 4.85
CA GLY A 279 -24.43 20.90 5.71
C GLY A 279 -23.31 21.69 5.02
N GLU A 280 -22.95 21.37 3.78
CA GLU A 280 -22.03 22.19 2.99
C GLU A 280 -22.73 23.41 2.43
N THR A 281 -22.05 24.56 2.44
CA THR A 281 -22.44 25.81 1.79
C THR A 281 -21.26 26.34 0.98
N ILE A 282 -21.53 27.19 -0.02
CA ILE A 282 -20.45 27.76 -0.84
C ILE A 282 -19.41 28.48 0.03
N GLU A 283 -19.86 29.11 1.11
CA GLU A 283 -19.02 29.89 1.99
C GLU A 283 -18.14 29.06 2.95
N ASN A 284 -18.56 27.82 3.25
CA ASN A 284 -17.83 26.95 4.18
C ASN A 284 -17.13 25.77 3.49
N THR A 285 -17.13 25.71 2.15
CA THR A 285 -16.59 24.59 1.40
C THR A 285 -15.34 25.01 0.61
N ILE A 286 -14.25 24.31 0.85
CA ILE A 286 -12.95 24.54 0.19
C ILE A 286 -12.70 23.42 -0.79
N PHE A 287 -12.39 23.76 -2.03
CA PHE A 287 -12.14 22.81 -3.11
C PHE A 287 -10.68 22.87 -3.56
N HIS A 288 -10.00 21.74 -3.60
CA HIS A 288 -8.65 21.64 -4.13
C HIS A 288 -8.59 20.67 -5.31
N ALA A 289 -8.01 21.12 -6.42
CA ALA A 289 -7.69 20.30 -7.59
C ALA A 289 -6.18 20.10 -7.71
N PRO A 290 -5.68 18.86 -7.89
CA PRO A 290 -4.27 18.60 -8.02
C PRO A 290 -3.73 19.11 -9.37
N ILE A 291 -2.55 19.72 -9.33
CA ILE A 291 -1.78 20.10 -10.50
C ILE A 291 -0.44 19.37 -10.56
N LEU A 292 0.07 18.97 -9.41
CA LEU A 292 1.33 18.25 -9.27
C LEU A 292 1.08 16.72 -9.23
N LYS A 293 1.99 15.95 -9.84
CA LYS A 293 1.95 14.48 -9.81
C LYS A 293 2.95 13.89 -8.82
N GLU A 294 4.00 14.62 -8.51
CA GLU A 294 5.13 14.18 -7.68
C GLU A 294 5.64 15.36 -6.86
N PHE A 295 5.86 15.16 -5.54
CA PHE A 295 6.36 16.22 -4.65
C PHE A 295 7.88 16.27 -4.63
N ILE A 296 8.53 15.10 -4.51
CA ILE A 296 9.98 15.00 -4.35
C ILE A 296 10.53 13.94 -5.27
N LYS A 297 11.60 14.31 -5.97
CA LYS A 297 12.39 13.40 -6.79
C LYS A 297 13.86 13.49 -6.39
N ILE A 298 14.41 12.40 -5.87
CA ILE A 298 15.81 12.26 -5.48
C ILE A 298 16.49 11.37 -6.49
N SER A 299 17.45 11.91 -7.27
CA SER A 299 18.01 11.22 -8.41
C SER A 299 19.54 11.25 -8.40
N GLY A 300 20.15 10.20 -7.83
CA GLY A 300 21.56 9.90 -8.08
C GLY A 300 21.76 9.39 -9.51
N VAL A 301 22.99 9.44 -9.98
CA VAL A 301 23.34 9.07 -11.36
C VAL A 301 23.68 7.58 -11.48
N SER A 302 24.37 7.05 -10.49
CA SER A 302 24.88 5.68 -10.45
C SER A 302 25.23 5.26 -9.02
N PRO A 303 25.55 3.99 -8.78
CA PRO A 303 25.98 3.53 -7.46
C PRO A 303 27.21 4.26 -6.88
N GLY A 304 28.04 4.85 -7.74
CA GLY A 304 29.20 5.68 -7.32
C GLY A 304 28.89 7.18 -7.20
N GLN A 305 27.69 7.61 -7.57
CA GLN A 305 27.25 9.00 -7.52
C GLN A 305 25.81 9.07 -6.96
N THR A 306 25.69 8.69 -5.71
CA THR A 306 24.42 8.68 -4.99
C THR A 306 24.10 10.05 -4.40
N VAL A 307 22.83 10.30 -4.17
CA VAL A 307 22.35 11.37 -3.28
C VAL A 307 22.29 10.82 -1.87
N SER A 308 22.91 11.49 -0.91
CA SER A 308 23.03 10.90 0.42
C SER A 308 22.85 11.88 1.58
N ASN A 309 22.50 11.35 2.76
CA ASN A 309 22.43 12.06 4.02
C ASN A 309 21.51 13.28 3.97
N ILE A 310 20.26 13.03 3.53
CA ILE A 310 19.19 14.04 3.53
C ILE A 310 18.06 13.55 4.44
N ARG A 311 17.50 14.45 5.23
CA ARG A 311 16.40 14.16 6.15
C ARG A 311 15.20 15.06 5.86
N PHE A 312 14.01 14.46 5.94
CA PHE A 312 12.72 15.16 5.91
C PHE A 312 12.01 14.91 7.22
N GLU A 313 11.67 15.97 7.96
CA GLU A 313 11.16 15.82 9.32
C GLU A 313 9.89 16.69 9.54
N ASN A 314 8.79 16.03 9.97
CA ASN A 314 7.54 16.67 10.37
C ASN A 314 6.91 17.58 9.29
N LEU A 315 6.92 17.15 8.03
CA LEU A 315 6.37 17.87 6.89
C LEU A 315 5.15 17.13 6.36
N THR A 316 4.11 17.86 5.96
CA THR A 316 2.94 17.33 5.27
C THR A 316 3.05 17.59 3.77
N PHE A 317 2.86 16.57 2.94
CA PHE A 317 2.75 16.63 1.48
C PHE A 317 1.37 16.17 1.07
N THR A 318 0.60 17.03 0.40
CA THR A 318 -0.81 16.76 0.12
C THR A 318 -1.27 17.26 -1.24
N VAL A 319 -2.32 16.62 -1.78
CA VAL A 319 -2.98 16.98 -3.05
C VAL A 319 -2.05 16.83 -4.26
N ALA A 320 -1.69 15.59 -4.58
CA ALA A 320 -1.04 15.22 -5.84
C ALA A 320 -1.95 14.34 -6.68
N GLY A 321 -1.99 14.57 -7.99
CA GLY A 321 -2.94 13.93 -8.89
C GLY A 321 -2.36 12.80 -9.73
N TYR A 322 -3.29 12.05 -10.31
CA TYR A 322 -3.07 11.14 -11.42
C TYR A 322 -4.05 11.46 -12.54
N ARG A 323 -3.58 11.41 -13.79
CA ARG A 323 -4.44 11.54 -14.98
C ARG A 323 -4.26 10.29 -15.85
N THR A 324 -5.34 9.63 -16.19
CA THR A 324 -5.35 8.45 -17.05
C THR A 324 -4.85 8.84 -18.45
N PRO A 325 -3.84 8.15 -19.00
CA PRO A 325 -3.39 8.39 -20.38
C PRO A 325 -4.52 8.25 -21.39
N SER A 326 -4.38 8.87 -22.56
CA SER A 326 -5.38 8.75 -23.65
C SER A 326 -5.57 7.30 -24.10
N THR A 327 -4.55 6.48 -24.02
CA THR A 327 -4.56 5.04 -24.32
C THR A 327 -5.18 4.17 -23.23
N GLY A 328 -5.61 4.78 -22.12
CA GLY A 328 -6.05 4.05 -20.93
C GLY A 328 -4.90 3.61 -20.03
N ASN A 329 -5.21 2.79 -19.03
CA ASN A 329 -4.24 2.22 -18.10
C ASN A 329 -4.57 0.76 -17.79
N GLU A 330 -3.59 -0.10 -17.92
CA GLU A 330 -3.63 -1.52 -17.58
C GLU A 330 -2.57 -1.82 -16.50
N PRO A 331 -2.81 -1.47 -15.24
CA PRO A 331 -1.83 -1.74 -14.19
C PRO A 331 -1.65 -3.25 -14.02
N ALA A 332 -0.41 -3.67 -13.81
CA ALA A 332 -0.10 -5.04 -13.43
C ALA A 332 -0.49 -5.30 -11.97
N GLN A 333 -0.39 -6.54 -11.54
CA GLN A 333 -0.51 -6.93 -10.13
C GLN A 333 0.19 -5.92 -9.21
N ALA A 334 -0.40 -5.64 -8.06
CA ALA A 334 0.08 -4.65 -7.10
C ALA A 334 0.28 -3.24 -7.67
N ALA A 335 -0.41 -2.86 -8.75
CA ALA A 335 -0.19 -1.61 -9.48
C ALA A 335 1.30 -1.30 -9.71
N ALA A 336 2.11 -2.34 -9.99
CA ALA A 336 3.57 -2.26 -10.02
C ALA A 336 4.16 -1.17 -10.92
N PRO A 337 3.60 -0.86 -12.12
CA PRO A 337 4.10 0.22 -12.98
C PRO A 337 3.77 1.63 -12.47
N VAL A 338 2.78 1.77 -11.59
CA VAL A 338 2.31 3.08 -11.11
C VAL A 338 3.39 3.77 -10.29
N GLY A 339 3.62 5.07 -10.52
CA GLY A 339 4.61 5.89 -9.82
C GLY A 339 4.31 6.11 -8.34
N ALA A 340 5.07 6.97 -7.71
CA ALA A 340 4.83 7.47 -6.36
C ALA A 340 4.99 8.99 -6.30
N VAL A 341 4.40 9.63 -5.31
CA VAL A 341 4.52 11.09 -5.15
C VAL A 341 5.89 11.50 -4.60
N ILE A 342 6.64 10.57 -4.03
CA ILE A 342 8.04 10.74 -3.63
C ILE A 342 8.84 9.55 -4.20
N THR A 343 9.84 9.81 -5.05
CA THR A 343 10.64 8.78 -5.73
C THR A 343 12.13 8.98 -5.51
N LEU A 344 12.83 7.88 -5.19
CA LEU A 344 14.27 7.86 -4.97
C LEU A 344 14.96 6.87 -5.90
N ASP A 345 16.03 7.30 -6.55
CA ASP A 345 16.96 6.48 -7.32
C ASP A 345 18.39 6.74 -6.87
N TYR A 346 19.18 5.69 -6.70
CA TYR A 346 20.60 5.80 -6.27
C TYR A 346 20.75 6.76 -5.08
N ALA A 347 19.97 6.51 -4.03
CA ALA A 347 19.92 7.30 -2.83
C ALA A 347 20.42 6.48 -1.63
N SER A 348 21.19 7.08 -0.74
CA SER A 348 21.67 6.43 0.47
C SER A 348 21.50 7.31 1.70
N ASP A 349 21.19 6.68 2.84
CA ASP A 349 21.06 7.39 4.11
C ASP A 349 20.04 8.55 4.06
N ILE A 350 18.92 8.33 3.34
CA ILE A 350 17.80 9.26 3.27
C ILE A 350 16.75 8.85 4.29
N SER A 351 16.22 9.80 5.05
CA SER A 351 15.16 9.52 6.02
C SER A 351 13.96 10.44 5.90
N PHE A 352 12.78 9.87 6.09
CA PHE A 352 11.51 10.57 6.30
C PHE A 352 11.02 10.21 7.71
N THR A 353 10.84 11.21 8.56
CA THR A 353 10.43 11.01 9.96
C THR A 353 9.30 11.96 10.34
N GLY A 354 8.20 11.42 10.86
CA GLY A 354 7.05 12.23 11.29
C GLY A 354 6.34 12.96 10.16
N CYS A 355 6.55 12.55 8.90
CA CYS A 355 5.92 13.19 7.75
C CYS A 355 4.52 12.64 7.51
N GLU A 356 3.66 13.48 6.93
CA GLU A 356 2.34 13.10 6.43
C GLU A 356 2.34 13.15 4.91
N ILE A 357 1.79 12.12 4.26
CA ILE A 357 1.60 12.02 2.81
C ILE A 357 0.13 11.66 2.57
N ALA A 358 -0.63 12.58 1.99
CA ALA A 358 -2.07 12.43 1.86
C ALA A 358 -2.62 12.91 0.53
N HIS A 359 -3.84 12.49 0.20
CA HIS A 359 -4.57 12.95 -0.98
C HIS A 359 -3.75 12.78 -2.26
N THR A 360 -3.27 11.55 -2.50
CA THR A 360 -2.39 11.25 -3.63
C THR A 360 -3.15 10.57 -4.77
N GLY A 361 -2.68 10.76 -6.00
CA GLY A 361 -3.17 10.03 -7.16
C GLY A 361 -2.48 8.68 -7.40
N THR A 362 -1.34 8.43 -6.73
CA THR A 362 -0.47 7.25 -6.91
C THR A 362 0.00 6.71 -5.57
N TYR A 363 1.11 5.94 -5.55
CA TYR A 363 1.76 5.50 -4.30
C TYR A 363 2.34 6.69 -3.51
N GLY A 364 2.49 6.52 -2.20
CA GLY A 364 3.09 7.54 -1.34
C GLY A 364 4.60 7.68 -1.59
N LEU A 365 5.37 6.60 -1.49
CA LEU A 365 6.84 6.66 -1.51
C LEU A 365 7.45 5.46 -2.22
N TRP A 366 8.53 5.68 -2.99
CA TRP A 366 9.23 4.63 -3.74
C TRP A 366 10.75 4.72 -3.60
N PHE A 367 11.35 3.80 -2.84
CA PHE A 367 12.79 3.53 -2.87
C PHE A 367 13.09 2.62 -4.06
N ARG A 368 13.36 3.21 -5.26
CA ARG A 368 13.30 2.46 -6.51
C ARG A 368 14.58 1.70 -6.81
N ARG A 369 15.58 2.30 -7.38
CA ARG A 369 16.79 1.65 -7.88
C ARG A 369 18.01 2.06 -7.07
N GLY A 370 18.81 1.07 -6.62
CA GLY A 370 20.08 1.29 -5.95
C GLY A 370 20.00 2.16 -4.70
N CYS A 371 18.83 2.16 -4.03
CA CYS A 371 18.68 2.82 -2.74
C CYS A 371 19.21 1.92 -1.62
N ASN A 372 19.91 2.49 -0.65
CA ASN A 372 20.40 1.74 0.49
C ASN A 372 20.41 2.57 1.78
N ASN A 373 20.27 1.90 2.94
CA ASN A 373 20.24 2.51 4.27
C ASN A 373 19.23 3.66 4.41
N CYS A 374 18.13 3.63 3.67
CA CYS A 374 17.10 4.65 3.76
C CYS A 374 16.00 4.23 4.75
N SER A 375 15.27 5.20 5.28
CA SER A 375 14.22 4.92 6.25
C SER A 375 13.00 5.81 6.07
N VAL A 376 11.84 5.26 6.44
CA VAL A 376 10.60 5.97 6.65
C VAL A 376 10.03 5.53 7.99
N SER A 377 9.86 6.47 8.91
CA SER A 377 9.48 6.16 10.27
C SER A 377 8.51 7.18 10.85
N LYS A 378 7.52 6.66 11.60
CA LYS A 378 6.49 7.49 12.23
C LYS A 378 5.80 8.43 11.22
N CYS A 379 5.60 7.95 9.99
CA CYS A 379 4.92 8.70 8.93
C CYS A 379 3.46 8.23 8.80
N TYR A 380 2.58 9.18 8.43
CA TYR A 380 1.16 8.94 8.19
C TYR A 380 0.86 9.03 6.70
N LEU A 381 0.52 7.91 6.07
CA LEU A 381 0.19 7.81 4.66
C LEU A 381 -1.29 7.43 4.53
N HIS A 382 -2.11 8.30 3.98
CA HIS A 382 -3.56 8.07 3.91
C HIS A 382 -4.23 8.76 2.72
N ASP A 383 -5.47 8.36 2.41
CA ASP A 383 -6.20 8.78 1.20
C ASP A 383 -5.32 8.68 -0.05
N LEU A 384 -4.89 7.44 -0.35
CA LEU A 384 -3.94 7.15 -1.41
C LEU A 384 -4.65 6.66 -2.67
N GLY A 385 -4.31 7.22 -3.82
CA GLY A 385 -4.80 6.73 -5.11
C GLY A 385 -4.35 5.30 -5.42
N ALA A 386 -3.16 4.93 -4.95
CA ALA A 386 -2.63 3.57 -4.98
C ALA A 386 -2.32 3.09 -3.56
N GLY A 387 -1.11 2.63 -3.28
CA GLY A 387 -0.71 2.14 -1.97
C GLY A 387 0.31 3.03 -1.26
N GLY A 388 0.93 2.50 -0.20
CA GLY A 388 1.84 3.27 0.65
C GLY A 388 3.28 3.32 0.12
N ILE A 389 4.05 2.23 0.30
CA ILE A 389 5.51 2.24 0.11
C ILE A 389 5.93 1.16 -0.88
N LYS A 390 6.80 1.52 -1.82
CA LYS A 390 7.45 0.59 -2.76
C LYS A 390 8.95 0.52 -2.48
N ILE A 391 9.52 -0.69 -2.48
CA ILE A 391 10.94 -0.94 -2.22
C ILE A 391 11.50 -1.81 -3.35
N GLY A 392 12.52 -1.31 -4.05
CA GLY A 392 13.08 -1.94 -5.23
C GLY A 392 12.28 -1.67 -6.49
N GLU A 393 12.59 -2.39 -7.55
CA GLU A 393 11.93 -2.29 -8.85
C GLU A 393 11.62 -3.67 -9.44
N THR A 394 10.74 -3.72 -10.42
CA THR A 394 10.34 -4.98 -11.09
C THR A 394 11.40 -5.49 -12.07
N THR A 395 12.37 -4.68 -12.44
CA THR A 395 13.48 -5.07 -13.32
C THR A 395 14.55 -5.78 -12.50
N LEU A 396 14.87 -7.01 -12.90
CA LEU A 396 15.95 -7.77 -12.29
C LEU A 396 17.31 -7.17 -12.70
N ARG A 397 18.12 -6.78 -11.70
CA ARG A 397 19.47 -6.23 -11.91
C ARG A 397 20.53 -7.30 -11.65
N ASN A 398 21.60 -7.30 -12.47
CA ASN A 398 22.72 -8.22 -12.29
C ASN A 398 23.78 -7.65 -11.33
N ALA A 399 23.94 -6.34 -11.31
CA ALA A 399 24.91 -5.66 -10.44
C ALA A 399 24.32 -5.48 -9.04
N VAL A 400 24.98 -6.04 -8.03
CA VAL A 400 24.52 -6.02 -6.63
C VAL A 400 24.31 -4.59 -6.11
N ASN A 401 25.16 -3.65 -6.52
CA ASN A 401 25.09 -2.24 -6.12
C ASN A 401 23.94 -1.45 -6.82
N GLU A 402 23.22 -2.07 -7.74
CA GLU A 402 21.99 -1.52 -8.33
C GLU A 402 20.74 -2.02 -7.63
N ILE A 403 20.88 -3.04 -6.76
CA ILE A 403 19.78 -3.62 -6.01
C ILE A 403 19.54 -2.80 -4.75
N THR A 404 18.30 -2.36 -4.58
CA THR A 404 17.87 -1.66 -3.36
C THR A 404 17.91 -2.60 -2.16
N ASN A 405 18.43 -2.12 -1.02
CA ASN A 405 18.61 -2.91 0.18
C ASN A 405 18.66 -2.06 1.46
N ASN A 406 18.53 -2.71 2.63
CA ASN A 406 18.58 -2.08 3.95
C ASN A 406 17.60 -0.91 4.10
N ILE A 407 16.38 -1.05 3.56
CA ILE A 407 15.32 -0.06 3.76
C ILE A 407 14.56 -0.40 5.05
N ILE A 408 14.32 0.61 5.88
CA ILE A 408 13.57 0.49 7.11
C ILE A 408 12.26 1.24 6.98
N ALA A 409 11.14 0.52 7.10
CA ALA A 409 9.81 1.11 7.26
C ALA A 409 9.31 0.73 8.67
N ASP A 410 9.36 1.67 9.60
CA ASP A 410 9.10 1.40 11.01
C ASP A 410 8.09 2.38 11.60
N ASN A 411 7.11 1.84 12.35
CA ASN A 411 6.16 2.65 13.12
C ASN A 411 5.38 3.64 12.24
N ASN A 412 4.96 3.23 11.02
CA ASN A 412 4.15 4.06 10.13
C ASN A 412 2.68 3.65 10.18
N ILE A 413 1.79 4.60 9.92
CA ILE A 413 0.38 4.36 9.67
C ILE A 413 0.15 4.49 8.17
N ILE A 414 -0.33 3.42 7.53
CA ILE A 414 -0.64 3.34 6.10
C ILE A 414 -2.09 2.87 5.98
N THR A 415 -2.97 3.78 5.62
CA THR A 415 -4.41 3.48 5.62
C THR A 415 -5.13 4.19 4.49
N ASP A 416 -6.34 3.71 4.19
CA ASP A 416 -7.24 4.33 3.21
C ASP A 416 -6.60 4.51 1.83
N GLY A 417 -6.32 3.40 1.15
CA GLY A 417 -5.67 3.40 -0.15
C GLY A 417 -6.36 2.52 -1.18
N GLY A 418 -5.92 2.66 -2.45
CA GLY A 418 -6.50 1.94 -3.57
C GLY A 418 -7.65 2.67 -4.26
N HIS A 419 -7.82 3.97 -4.05
CA HIS A 419 -8.94 4.73 -4.60
C HIS A 419 -8.95 4.82 -6.13
N ILE A 420 -7.78 4.77 -6.77
CA ILE A 420 -7.63 4.79 -8.24
C ILE A 420 -7.11 3.45 -8.74
N PHE A 421 -6.21 2.85 -7.99
CA PHE A 421 -5.59 1.55 -8.28
C PHE A 421 -5.90 0.57 -7.14
N PRO A 422 -7.08 -0.04 -7.13
CA PRO A 422 -7.51 -0.92 -6.04
C PRO A 422 -6.58 -2.13 -5.85
N CYS A 423 -5.81 -2.52 -6.88
CA CYS A 423 -4.82 -3.60 -6.80
C CYS A 423 -3.49 -3.19 -6.12
N ALA A 424 -3.35 -1.95 -5.66
CA ALA A 424 -2.16 -1.50 -4.96
C ALA A 424 -2.09 -2.07 -3.53
N VAL A 425 -0.87 -2.16 -2.99
CA VAL A 425 -0.60 -2.77 -1.69
C VAL A 425 -0.05 -1.76 -0.68
N GLY A 426 -0.20 -2.04 0.60
CA GLY A 426 0.33 -1.17 1.65
C GLY A 426 1.83 -0.97 1.55
N ILE A 427 2.61 -2.06 1.60
CA ILE A 427 4.07 -2.04 1.37
C ILE A 427 4.45 -3.18 0.42
N ILE A 428 5.21 -2.87 -0.63
CA ILE A 428 5.73 -3.90 -1.53
C ILE A 428 7.26 -3.88 -1.60
N ILE A 429 7.86 -5.07 -1.48
CA ILE A 429 9.27 -5.33 -1.75
C ILE A 429 9.35 -6.10 -3.07
N PHE A 430 9.94 -5.48 -4.10
CA PHE A 430 10.25 -6.13 -5.37
C PHE A 430 11.58 -6.89 -5.31
N HIS A 431 12.51 -6.62 -6.21
CA HIS A 431 13.86 -7.17 -6.21
C HIS A 431 14.76 -6.39 -5.22
N ALA A 432 14.53 -6.60 -3.92
CA ALA A 432 15.25 -5.88 -2.86
C ALA A 432 15.48 -6.80 -1.63
N SER A 433 16.58 -6.63 -0.93
CA SER A 433 16.99 -7.50 0.17
C SER A 433 17.28 -6.76 1.47
N ASP A 434 17.34 -7.51 2.56
CA ASP A 434 17.80 -7.02 3.87
C ASP A 434 16.94 -5.88 4.44
N ASN A 435 15.68 -5.77 3.99
CA ASN A 435 14.76 -4.71 4.40
C ASN A 435 14.04 -5.08 5.70
N ARG A 436 13.59 -4.10 6.45
CA ARG A 436 12.89 -4.26 7.73
C ARG A 436 11.57 -3.48 7.69
N LEU A 437 10.46 -4.20 7.77
CA LEU A 437 9.10 -3.66 7.85
C LEU A 437 8.58 -3.99 9.24
N THR A 438 8.62 -3.03 10.16
CA THR A 438 8.35 -3.29 11.57
C THR A 438 7.36 -2.29 12.15
N HIS A 439 6.49 -2.79 13.04
CA HIS A 439 5.55 -1.95 13.80
C HIS A 439 4.69 -1.01 12.94
N ASN A 440 4.35 -1.39 11.71
CA ASN A 440 3.45 -0.58 10.89
C ASN A 440 2.00 -0.96 11.16
N GLU A 441 1.13 0.04 11.16
CA GLU A 441 -0.32 -0.08 11.10
C GLU A 441 -0.74 -0.01 9.63
N ILE A 442 -1.29 -1.09 9.08
CA ILE A 442 -1.67 -1.18 7.66
C ILE A 442 -3.13 -1.61 7.58
N SER A 443 -4.00 -0.70 7.13
CA SER A 443 -5.44 -0.93 7.16
C SER A 443 -6.20 -0.25 6.03
N ASN A 444 -7.46 -0.63 5.86
CA ASN A 444 -8.39 0.00 4.92
C ASN A 444 -7.83 0.11 3.48
N LEU A 445 -7.27 -0.99 2.98
CA LEU A 445 -6.76 -1.10 1.61
C LEU A 445 -7.63 -2.06 0.80
N ARG A 446 -7.69 -1.86 -0.52
CA ARG A 446 -8.52 -2.68 -1.42
C ARG A 446 -7.85 -3.99 -1.85
N TYR A 447 -6.59 -4.21 -1.48
CA TYR A 447 -5.80 -5.40 -1.83
C TYR A 447 -4.90 -5.83 -0.65
N SER A 448 -3.77 -6.50 -0.95
CA SER A 448 -2.85 -7.03 0.07
C SER A 448 -2.22 -5.96 0.96
N GLY A 449 -1.94 -6.31 2.21
CA GLY A 449 -1.25 -5.41 3.15
C GLY A 449 0.22 -5.27 2.85
N ILE A 450 0.96 -6.39 2.89
CA ILE A 450 2.39 -6.46 2.56
C ILE A 450 2.61 -7.50 1.46
N SER A 451 3.44 -7.18 0.47
CA SER A 451 3.87 -8.09 -0.59
C SER A 451 5.38 -8.14 -0.66
N ALA A 452 5.99 -9.34 -0.74
CA ALA A 452 7.44 -9.53 -0.81
C ALA A 452 7.83 -10.52 -1.90
N GLY A 453 8.68 -10.07 -2.85
CA GLY A 453 9.14 -10.85 -3.98
C GLY A 453 8.45 -10.49 -5.30
N TRP A 454 9.12 -10.80 -6.41
CA TRP A 454 8.65 -10.48 -7.77
C TRP A 454 9.16 -11.48 -8.81
N ILE A 455 9.34 -12.75 -8.44
CA ILE A 455 9.73 -13.84 -9.34
C ILE A 455 8.70 -14.98 -9.26
N TRP A 456 8.04 -15.30 -10.36
CA TRP A 456 7.13 -16.44 -10.47
C TRP A 456 7.93 -17.72 -10.64
N GLY A 457 7.83 -18.63 -9.68
CA GLY A 457 8.56 -19.90 -9.65
C GLY A 457 9.92 -19.82 -8.92
N TYR A 458 10.80 -20.77 -9.19
CA TYR A 458 12.03 -21.02 -8.41
C TYR A 458 13.30 -20.39 -9.01
N ALA A 459 13.17 -19.46 -9.95
CA ALA A 459 14.32 -18.74 -10.48
C ALA A 459 14.98 -17.89 -9.40
N HIS A 460 16.25 -17.52 -9.64
CA HIS A 460 17.00 -16.67 -8.72
C HIS A 460 16.27 -15.34 -8.46
N SER A 461 16.10 -15.03 -7.18
CA SER A 461 15.51 -13.77 -6.73
C SER A 461 16.47 -13.02 -5.79
N PRO A 462 16.67 -11.73 -5.98
CA PRO A 462 17.41 -10.92 -5.01
C PRO A 462 16.57 -10.55 -3.77
N SER A 463 15.25 -10.77 -3.79
CA SER A 463 14.38 -10.53 -2.62
C SER A 463 14.62 -11.59 -1.55
N LYS A 464 15.47 -11.29 -0.57
CA LYS A 464 15.84 -12.24 0.49
C LYS A 464 16.25 -11.54 1.78
N ARG A 465 16.24 -12.26 2.91
CA ARG A 465 16.58 -11.78 4.25
C ARG A 465 15.77 -10.55 4.68
N ASN A 466 14.54 -10.43 4.19
CA ASN A 466 13.64 -9.37 4.57
C ASN A 466 12.97 -9.72 5.91
N ILE A 467 12.74 -8.75 6.76
CA ILE A 467 12.08 -8.90 8.06
C ILE A 467 10.73 -8.17 8.02
N VAL A 468 9.65 -8.91 8.20
CA VAL A 468 8.27 -8.41 8.33
C VAL A 468 7.79 -8.77 9.73
N ARG A 469 7.81 -7.81 10.67
CA ARG A 469 7.65 -8.13 12.08
C ARG A 469 6.88 -7.08 12.87
N PHE A 470 6.03 -7.52 13.79
CA PHE A 470 5.22 -6.64 14.65
C PHE A 470 4.30 -5.69 13.90
N ASN A 471 3.89 -6.02 12.66
CA ASN A 471 2.92 -5.19 11.95
C ASN A 471 1.50 -5.59 12.34
N HIS A 472 0.61 -4.62 12.42
CA HIS A 472 -0.84 -4.82 12.52
C HIS A 472 -1.45 -4.57 11.13
N ILE A 473 -2.10 -5.61 10.56
CA ILE A 473 -2.54 -5.63 9.17
C ILE A 473 -4.00 -6.09 9.14
N HIS A 474 -4.93 -5.20 8.74
CA HIS A 474 -6.34 -5.49 8.87
C HIS A 474 -7.25 -4.68 7.94
N HIS A 475 -8.53 -5.08 7.85
CA HIS A 475 -9.57 -4.45 7.03
C HIS A 475 -9.12 -4.29 5.58
N LEU A 476 -8.77 -5.43 4.95
CA LEU A 476 -8.22 -5.48 3.60
C LEU A 476 -9.20 -6.10 2.61
N GLY A 477 -9.16 -5.62 1.37
CA GLY A 477 -9.80 -6.21 0.21
C GLY A 477 -11.23 -5.78 -0.03
N TRP A 478 -12.03 -5.55 0.99
CA TRP A 478 -13.41 -5.04 0.91
C TRP A 478 -14.33 -5.82 -0.03
N GLY A 479 -14.00 -7.07 -0.37
CA GLY A 479 -14.73 -7.86 -1.35
C GLY A 479 -14.63 -7.33 -2.78
N GLU A 480 -13.58 -6.60 -3.13
CA GLU A 480 -13.43 -5.97 -4.44
C GLU A 480 -12.57 -6.77 -5.42
N LEU A 481 -11.42 -7.29 -4.99
CA LEU A 481 -10.51 -8.08 -5.80
C LEU A 481 -10.31 -9.49 -5.22
N CYS A 482 -9.68 -10.36 -6.00
CA CYS A 482 -9.35 -11.74 -5.63
C CYS A 482 -7.84 -11.89 -5.36
N ASP A 483 -7.41 -13.09 -4.95
CA ASP A 483 -6.01 -13.52 -4.96
C ASP A 483 -5.09 -12.61 -4.15
N MET A 484 -5.42 -12.42 -2.87
CA MET A 484 -4.76 -11.47 -1.98
C MET A 484 -4.58 -12.04 -0.58
N GLY A 485 -3.64 -11.45 0.16
CA GLY A 485 -3.36 -11.83 1.53
C GLY A 485 -2.98 -10.66 2.43
N GLY A 486 -3.04 -10.87 3.75
CA GLY A 486 -2.47 -9.92 4.71
C GLY A 486 -0.98 -9.71 4.46
N VAL A 487 -0.22 -10.83 4.44
CA VAL A 487 1.17 -10.89 3.96
C VAL A 487 1.25 -11.89 2.82
N TYR A 488 1.66 -11.42 1.66
CA TYR A 488 1.83 -12.17 0.41
C TYR A 488 3.32 -12.30 0.09
N THR A 489 3.77 -13.51 -0.32
CA THR A 489 5.15 -13.73 -0.77
C THR A 489 5.18 -14.40 -2.14
N LEU A 490 6.21 -14.11 -2.94
CA LEU A 490 6.33 -14.58 -4.33
C LEU A 490 7.78 -14.91 -4.69
N GLY A 491 8.03 -16.16 -5.08
CA GLY A 491 9.35 -16.65 -5.48
C GLY A 491 10.31 -16.94 -4.32
N ALA A 492 11.53 -17.29 -4.65
CA ALA A 492 12.58 -17.58 -3.69
C ALA A 492 12.92 -16.36 -2.82
N SER A 493 12.96 -16.54 -1.50
CA SER A 493 13.23 -15.46 -0.53
C SER A 493 13.91 -15.99 0.73
N GLU A 494 15.05 -16.65 0.54
CA GLU A 494 15.77 -17.34 1.61
C GLU A 494 16.15 -16.38 2.75
N GLY A 495 15.87 -16.81 3.96
CA GLY A 495 16.15 -16.04 5.17
C GLY A 495 15.15 -14.91 5.45
N THR A 496 14.10 -14.79 4.66
CA THR A 496 12.99 -13.88 4.95
C THR A 496 12.16 -14.41 6.12
N ILE A 497 11.85 -13.53 7.08
CA ILE A 497 11.11 -13.84 8.29
C ILE A 497 9.86 -12.97 8.37
N VAL A 498 8.71 -13.62 8.52
CA VAL A 498 7.41 -13.00 8.78
C VAL A 498 6.99 -13.42 10.19
N SER A 499 7.13 -12.54 11.17
CA SER A 499 6.92 -12.93 12.57
C SER A 499 6.24 -11.88 13.42
N ASP A 500 5.59 -12.34 14.48
CA ASP A 500 5.00 -11.50 15.52
C ASP A 500 3.99 -10.46 14.97
N ASN A 501 3.38 -10.74 13.81
CA ASN A 501 2.38 -9.86 13.23
C ASN A 501 0.97 -10.23 13.71
N LEU A 502 0.11 -9.23 13.78
CA LEU A 502 -1.33 -9.35 13.98
C LEU A 502 -2.02 -9.10 12.65
N ILE A 503 -2.75 -10.10 12.13
CA ILE A 503 -3.38 -10.05 10.81
C ILE A 503 -4.83 -10.49 10.94
N HIS A 504 -5.78 -9.65 10.49
CA HIS A 504 -7.20 -10.01 10.55
C HIS A 504 -8.05 -9.24 9.54
N ASP A 505 -9.28 -9.67 9.36
CA ASP A 505 -10.27 -9.03 8.49
C ASP A 505 -9.73 -8.80 7.06
N VAL A 506 -9.35 -9.92 6.40
CA VAL A 506 -8.88 -9.95 5.01
C VAL A 506 -9.96 -10.57 4.14
N TYR A 507 -10.64 -9.77 3.30
CA TYR A 507 -11.86 -10.18 2.62
C TYR A 507 -11.84 -9.88 1.11
N SER A 508 -11.66 -10.91 0.28
CA SER A 508 -11.65 -10.84 -1.19
C SER A 508 -13.05 -10.96 -1.79
N TYR A 509 -13.17 -10.72 -3.10
CA TYR A 509 -14.42 -10.85 -3.85
C TYR A 509 -14.85 -12.32 -4.03
N ASP A 510 -14.14 -13.11 -4.81
CA ASP A 510 -14.49 -14.51 -5.11
C ASP A 510 -13.58 -15.46 -4.32
N TYR A 511 -12.32 -15.60 -4.71
CA TYR A 511 -11.31 -16.40 -4.04
C TYR A 511 -10.17 -15.54 -3.48
N GLY A 512 -9.41 -16.07 -2.54
CA GLY A 512 -8.38 -15.31 -1.83
C GLY A 512 -8.88 -14.78 -0.50
N GLY A 513 -8.24 -13.72 0.01
CA GLY A 513 -8.49 -13.24 1.36
C GLY A 513 -7.87 -14.21 2.37
N TRP A 514 -6.57 -14.44 2.25
CA TRP A 514 -5.76 -15.23 3.18
C TRP A 514 -5.01 -14.33 4.15
N GLY A 515 -4.72 -14.83 5.34
CA GLY A 515 -3.88 -14.08 6.27
C GLY A 515 -2.42 -14.09 5.84
N LEU A 516 -1.80 -15.27 5.86
CA LEU A 516 -0.45 -15.51 5.34
C LEU A 516 -0.56 -16.29 4.03
N TYR A 517 0.06 -15.78 2.99
CA TYR A 517 -0.04 -16.37 1.65
C TYR A 517 1.36 -16.53 1.01
N THR A 518 1.76 -17.77 0.77
CA THR A 518 2.93 -18.12 -0.02
C THR A 518 2.50 -18.53 -1.42
N ASP A 519 2.74 -17.64 -2.39
CA ASP A 519 2.38 -17.84 -3.79
C ASP A 519 3.55 -18.47 -4.58
N GLU A 520 3.43 -18.48 -5.88
CA GLU A 520 4.24 -19.22 -6.87
C GLU A 520 5.74 -19.20 -6.57
N GLY A 521 6.26 -20.38 -6.20
CA GLY A 521 7.69 -20.58 -5.98
C GLY A 521 8.24 -19.99 -4.67
N SER A 522 7.39 -19.57 -3.74
CA SER A 522 7.85 -19.12 -2.42
C SER A 522 8.74 -20.15 -1.75
N TYR A 523 9.98 -19.77 -1.39
CA TYR A 523 11.01 -20.70 -0.93
C TYR A 523 11.86 -20.11 0.18
N GLY A 524 12.12 -20.94 1.22
CA GLY A 524 13.07 -20.61 2.29
C GLY A 524 12.61 -19.53 3.25
N ILE A 525 11.29 -19.37 3.41
CA ILE A 525 10.64 -18.34 4.24
C ILE A 525 10.24 -18.95 5.59
N VAL A 526 10.44 -18.21 6.67
CA VAL A 526 9.94 -18.56 8.02
C VAL A 526 8.78 -17.65 8.38
N MET A 527 7.62 -18.26 8.72
CA MET A 527 6.45 -17.56 9.26
C MET A 527 6.17 -18.08 10.67
N GLU A 528 6.40 -17.26 11.69
CA GLU A 528 6.29 -17.69 13.09
C GLU A 528 5.71 -16.63 14.01
N ASN A 529 5.07 -17.05 15.10
CA ASN A 529 4.50 -16.16 16.12
C ASN A 529 3.46 -15.16 15.57
N ASN A 530 2.78 -15.48 14.47
CA ASN A 530 1.74 -14.60 13.95
C ASN A 530 0.38 -15.01 14.53
N LEU A 531 -0.44 -14.01 14.88
CA LEU A 531 -1.87 -14.20 15.15
C LEU A 531 -2.64 -13.80 13.91
N VAL A 532 -3.43 -14.75 13.37
CA VAL A 532 -4.21 -14.57 12.14
C VAL A 532 -5.64 -15.00 12.36
N TYR A 533 -6.62 -14.09 12.14
CA TYR A 533 -8.02 -14.42 12.30
C TYR A 533 -8.96 -13.68 11.34
N ASN A 534 -10.22 -14.12 11.24
CA ASN A 534 -11.27 -13.54 10.39
C ASN A 534 -10.88 -13.33 8.92
N CYS A 535 -10.03 -14.19 8.36
CA CYS A 535 -9.72 -14.15 6.93
C CYS A 535 -10.75 -14.96 6.13
N LYS A 536 -11.16 -14.47 4.94
CA LYS A 536 -12.24 -15.06 4.16
C LYS A 536 -12.00 -16.53 3.79
N ASN A 537 -10.87 -16.82 3.16
CA ASN A 537 -10.61 -18.18 2.69
C ASN A 537 -9.87 -19.03 3.71
N SER A 538 -8.73 -18.56 4.22
CA SER A 538 -8.03 -19.26 5.30
C SER A 538 -6.98 -18.38 5.98
N GLY A 539 -6.54 -18.79 7.16
CA GLY A 539 -5.46 -18.12 7.87
C GLY A 539 -4.10 -18.29 7.18
N PHE A 540 -3.86 -19.49 6.59
CA PHE A 540 -2.66 -19.77 5.81
C PHE A 540 -3.01 -20.43 4.47
N HIS A 541 -2.36 -19.97 3.41
CA HIS A 541 -2.41 -20.57 2.09
C HIS A 541 -1.03 -20.72 1.47
N GLN A 542 -0.73 -21.87 0.85
CA GLN A 542 0.36 -22.02 -0.08
C GLN A 542 -0.15 -22.44 -1.45
N HIS A 543 0.13 -21.63 -2.49
CA HIS A 543 -0.18 -22.03 -3.86
C HIS A 543 0.78 -23.12 -4.30
N TYR A 544 2.07 -22.85 -4.40
CA TYR A 544 3.16 -23.82 -4.43
C TYR A 544 4.48 -23.20 -3.98
N GLY A 545 5.35 -24.01 -3.39
CA GLY A 545 6.59 -23.52 -2.83
C GLY A 545 7.43 -24.63 -2.21
N LYS A 546 8.59 -24.28 -1.70
CA LYS A 546 9.59 -25.22 -1.23
C LYS A 546 10.17 -24.83 0.11
N GLU A 547 10.23 -25.77 1.05
CA GLU A 547 10.95 -25.67 2.31
C GLU A 547 10.60 -24.42 3.15
N ASN A 548 9.34 -23.94 3.07
CA ASN A 548 8.85 -22.89 3.94
C ASN A 548 8.55 -23.46 5.34
N ILE A 549 8.79 -22.66 6.37
CA ILE A 549 8.60 -23.05 7.78
C ILE A 549 7.46 -22.21 8.37
N ILE A 550 6.37 -22.87 8.73
CA ILE A 550 5.18 -22.25 9.32
C ILE A 550 5.03 -22.82 10.74
N ARG A 551 5.44 -22.05 11.74
CA ARG A 551 5.50 -22.59 13.11
C ARG A 551 5.08 -21.58 14.16
N ASN A 552 4.54 -22.10 15.25
CA ASN A 552 4.19 -21.31 16.45
C ASN A 552 3.22 -20.14 16.15
N ASN A 553 2.31 -20.32 15.18
CA ASN A 553 1.28 -19.34 14.84
C ASN A 553 -0.06 -19.72 15.47
N ILE A 554 -0.94 -18.75 15.61
CA ILE A 554 -2.36 -18.94 15.95
C ILE A 554 -3.17 -18.58 14.71
N PHE A 555 -3.94 -19.55 14.19
CA PHE A 555 -4.91 -19.36 13.12
C PHE A 555 -6.30 -19.55 13.71
N ALA A 556 -7.13 -18.47 13.73
CA ALA A 556 -8.40 -18.50 14.41
C ALA A 556 -9.56 -17.95 13.57
N PHE A 557 -10.77 -18.52 13.71
CA PHE A 557 -12.03 -17.98 13.19
C PHE A 557 -12.04 -17.62 11.69
N ASN A 558 -11.19 -18.23 10.87
CA ASN A 558 -11.23 -17.96 9.43
C ASN A 558 -12.51 -18.54 8.82
N ILE A 559 -13.07 -17.88 7.81
CA ILE A 559 -14.49 -18.04 7.44
C ILE A 559 -14.72 -19.36 6.69
N ARG A 560 -14.02 -19.63 5.59
CA ARG A 560 -14.30 -20.79 4.73
C ARG A 560 -13.49 -22.01 5.11
N ALA A 561 -12.22 -21.82 5.43
CA ALA A 561 -11.34 -22.88 5.92
C ALA A 561 -10.23 -22.27 6.80
N GLN A 562 -9.49 -23.12 7.50
CA GLN A 562 -8.39 -22.63 8.32
C GLN A 562 -7.05 -22.70 7.56
N LEU A 563 -6.83 -23.76 6.78
CA LEU A 563 -5.60 -24.02 6.06
C LEU A 563 -5.90 -24.46 4.62
N GLN A 564 -5.14 -23.92 3.65
CA GLN A 564 -5.30 -24.19 2.22
C GLN A 564 -3.97 -24.48 1.54
N ALA A 565 -3.96 -25.43 0.62
CA ALA A 565 -2.87 -25.65 -0.33
C ALA A 565 -3.44 -26.05 -1.68
N THR A 566 -2.89 -25.52 -2.79
CA THR A 566 -3.52 -25.73 -4.11
C THR A 566 -2.69 -26.60 -5.04
N ARG A 567 -1.43 -26.34 -5.28
CA ARG A 567 -0.61 -27.11 -6.21
C ARG A 567 0.31 -28.08 -5.47
N VAL A 568 0.20 -29.37 -5.79
CA VAL A 568 1.01 -30.43 -5.18
C VAL A 568 2.33 -30.59 -5.96
N GLU A 569 3.44 -30.67 -5.24
CA GLU A 569 4.78 -30.91 -5.77
C GLU A 569 5.45 -32.09 -5.04
N GLU A 570 6.46 -32.72 -5.65
CA GLU A 570 7.12 -33.89 -5.09
C GLU A 570 8.03 -33.58 -3.90
N HIS A 571 8.69 -32.42 -3.92
CA HIS A 571 9.56 -32.01 -2.82
C HIS A 571 8.75 -31.57 -1.58
N ARG A 572 9.42 -31.46 -0.44
CA ARG A 572 8.79 -30.90 0.76
C ARG A 572 8.43 -29.45 0.53
N SER A 573 7.14 -29.18 0.56
CA SER A 573 6.62 -27.84 0.33
C SER A 573 6.71 -26.97 1.60
N ILE A 574 6.27 -27.49 2.74
CA ILE A 574 6.28 -26.79 4.03
C ILE A 574 6.61 -27.72 5.19
N SER A 575 7.12 -27.11 6.27
CA SER A 575 7.11 -27.66 7.62
C SER A 575 6.09 -26.87 8.46
N PHE A 576 5.03 -27.55 8.90
CA PHE A 576 3.91 -26.95 9.63
C PHE A 576 3.88 -27.51 11.06
N THR A 577 4.45 -26.77 12.02
CA THR A 577 4.67 -27.29 13.37
C THR A 577 4.32 -26.30 14.48
N ASN A 578 3.92 -26.82 15.63
CA ASN A 578 3.70 -26.01 16.84
C ASN A 578 2.64 -24.93 16.68
N ASN A 579 1.68 -25.06 15.74
CA ASN A 579 0.64 -24.08 15.50
C ASN A 579 -0.62 -24.43 16.30
N ILE A 580 -1.44 -23.43 16.61
CA ILE A 580 -2.78 -23.57 17.19
C ILE A 580 -3.80 -23.16 16.13
N ILE A 581 -4.71 -24.06 15.79
CA ILE A 581 -5.81 -23.83 14.87
C ILE A 581 -7.12 -23.92 15.65
N TYR A 582 -7.84 -22.79 15.75
CA TYR A 582 -9.02 -22.61 16.57
C TYR A 582 -10.17 -22.05 15.73
N PHE A 583 -11.29 -22.76 15.61
CA PHE A 583 -12.34 -22.34 14.69
C PHE A 583 -13.76 -22.74 15.14
N ASP A 584 -14.73 -21.99 14.65
CA ASP A 584 -16.16 -22.14 14.95
C ASP A 584 -17.01 -22.29 13.66
N LYS A 585 -16.39 -22.15 12.50
CA LYS A 585 -17.02 -22.23 11.17
C LYS A 585 -16.01 -22.74 10.13
N GLY A 586 -16.52 -23.01 8.93
CA GLY A 586 -15.71 -23.53 7.84
C GLY A 586 -15.18 -24.94 8.10
N THR A 587 -14.16 -25.31 7.35
CA THR A 587 -13.43 -26.59 7.44
C THR A 587 -12.00 -26.37 7.95
N LEU A 588 -11.39 -27.41 8.54
CA LEU A 588 -9.99 -27.34 8.92
C LEU A 588 -9.09 -27.18 7.69
N LEU A 589 -9.27 -28.05 6.69
CA LEU A 589 -8.44 -28.14 5.49
C LEU A 589 -9.30 -27.94 4.24
N THR A 590 -8.70 -27.31 3.23
CA THR A 590 -9.33 -27.20 1.90
C THR A 590 -8.35 -27.40 0.76
N SER A 591 -8.89 -27.62 -0.45
CA SER A 591 -8.14 -27.89 -1.69
C SER A 591 -7.24 -29.13 -1.54
N ASN A 592 -5.99 -29.05 -1.91
CA ASN A 592 -5.07 -30.20 -1.95
C ASN A 592 -4.22 -30.38 -0.68
N TRP A 593 -4.55 -29.74 0.44
CA TRP A 593 -3.76 -29.86 1.67
C TRP A 593 -3.45 -31.30 2.08
N HIS A 594 -4.41 -32.20 1.96
CA HIS A 594 -4.26 -33.62 2.31
C HIS A 594 -3.27 -34.39 1.41
N LYS A 595 -3.04 -33.90 0.16
CA LYS A 595 -2.10 -34.46 -0.82
C LYS A 595 -0.73 -33.83 -0.77
N PHE A 596 -0.58 -32.75 -0.01
CA PHE A 596 0.61 -31.91 0.01
C PHE A 596 1.77 -32.65 0.65
N ASN A 597 2.98 -32.54 0.09
CA ASN A 597 4.19 -33.02 0.73
C ASN A 597 4.61 -32.07 1.84
N LEU A 598 4.13 -32.32 3.04
CA LEU A 598 4.39 -31.49 4.22
C LEU A 598 4.89 -32.33 5.39
N LEU A 599 5.75 -31.72 6.21
CA LEU A 599 5.99 -32.16 7.58
C LEU A 599 4.97 -31.45 8.47
N SER A 600 4.02 -32.20 9.04
CA SER A 600 3.07 -31.64 10.00
C SER A 600 3.18 -32.41 11.32
N ASP A 601 3.47 -31.69 12.42
CA ASP A 601 3.50 -32.28 13.73
C ASP A 601 3.46 -31.24 14.85
N TYR A 602 3.16 -31.66 16.08
CA TYR A 602 3.06 -30.80 17.27
C TYR A 602 2.08 -29.64 17.09
N ASN A 603 0.95 -29.83 16.43
CA ASN A 603 -0.09 -28.83 16.26
C ASN A 603 -1.26 -29.08 17.22
N CYS A 604 -1.99 -28.04 17.55
CA CYS A 604 -3.25 -28.11 18.30
C CYS A 604 -4.41 -27.73 17.36
N TYR A 605 -5.40 -28.58 17.26
CA TYR A 605 -6.60 -28.37 16.48
C TYR A 605 -7.82 -28.32 17.41
N TRP A 606 -8.64 -27.28 17.28
CA TRP A 606 -9.86 -27.15 18.08
C TRP A 606 -11.01 -26.54 17.29
N ASP A 607 -12.01 -27.36 17.05
CA ASP A 607 -13.30 -26.93 16.53
C ASP A 607 -14.27 -26.76 17.70
N THR A 608 -14.75 -25.55 17.93
CA THR A 608 -15.65 -25.27 19.06
C THR A 608 -17.01 -25.96 18.94
N ARG A 609 -17.39 -26.42 17.74
CA ARG A 609 -18.67 -27.07 17.42
C ARG A 609 -18.66 -28.56 17.73
N THR A 610 -17.47 -29.21 17.66
CA THR A 610 -17.38 -30.66 17.78
C THR A 610 -15.98 -31.09 18.26
N LYS A 611 -15.94 -32.27 18.90
CA LYS A 611 -14.68 -32.91 19.28
C LYS A 611 -14.08 -33.76 18.15
N GLU A 612 -14.86 -34.03 17.08
CA GLU A 612 -14.45 -34.82 15.93
C GLU A 612 -13.98 -33.91 14.81
N VAL A 613 -12.73 -33.42 14.92
CA VAL A 613 -12.10 -32.63 13.87
C VAL A 613 -11.76 -33.50 12.68
N ARG A 614 -12.20 -33.11 11.47
CA ARG A 614 -11.95 -33.83 10.22
C ARG A 614 -10.74 -33.22 9.48
N PHE A 615 -9.88 -34.10 8.98
CA PHE A 615 -8.72 -33.77 8.15
C PHE A 615 -9.02 -34.13 6.67
N ALA A 616 -9.72 -33.27 5.98
CA ALA A 616 -10.45 -33.59 4.75
C ALA A 616 -11.44 -34.76 5.02
N ASP A 617 -11.32 -35.85 4.31
CA ASP A 617 -12.19 -37.04 4.51
C ASP A 617 -11.75 -37.93 5.67
N ASN A 618 -10.57 -37.70 6.26
CA ASN A 618 -10.00 -38.58 7.29
C ASN A 618 -10.39 -38.15 8.71
N SER A 619 -10.53 -39.13 9.60
CA SER A 619 -10.48 -38.91 11.05
C SER A 619 -9.05 -38.55 11.47
N PHE A 620 -8.90 -38.00 12.68
CA PHE A 620 -7.55 -37.68 13.19
C PHE A 620 -6.64 -38.91 13.32
N ILE A 621 -7.20 -40.07 13.68
CA ILE A 621 -6.45 -41.32 13.78
C ILE A 621 -5.96 -41.80 12.39
N GLU A 622 -6.79 -41.71 11.36
CA GLU A 622 -6.41 -42.05 9.99
C GLU A 622 -5.34 -41.07 9.46
N TRP A 623 -5.48 -39.80 9.79
CA TRP A 623 -4.48 -38.75 9.45
C TRP A 623 -3.13 -39.07 10.10
N GLN A 624 -3.11 -39.40 11.40
CA GLN A 624 -1.87 -39.82 12.10
C GLN A 624 -1.24 -41.09 11.51
N LYS A 625 -2.05 -42.07 11.11
CA LYS A 625 -1.56 -43.27 10.42
C LYS A 625 -0.87 -42.96 9.08
N SER A 626 -1.16 -41.85 8.45
CA SER A 626 -0.44 -41.38 7.25
C SER A 626 0.93 -40.77 7.56
N GLY A 627 1.38 -40.74 8.81
CA GLY A 627 2.67 -40.22 9.26
C GLY A 627 2.69 -38.73 9.54
N LYS A 628 1.50 -38.09 9.58
CA LYS A 628 1.37 -36.66 9.89
C LYS A 628 0.80 -36.48 11.29
N ASP A 629 1.14 -35.35 11.95
CA ASP A 629 0.55 -34.94 13.22
C ASP A 629 0.61 -35.98 14.36
N THR A 630 1.65 -36.82 14.38
CA THR A 630 1.81 -37.93 15.34
C THR A 630 1.78 -37.43 16.80
N HIS A 631 2.37 -36.28 17.07
CA HIS A 631 2.42 -35.66 18.40
C HIS A 631 1.43 -34.47 18.54
N SER A 632 0.62 -34.23 17.52
CA SER A 632 -0.40 -33.18 17.55
C SER A 632 -1.60 -33.60 18.41
N VAL A 633 -2.44 -32.64 18.77
CA VAL A 633 -3.59 -32.90 19.64
C VAL A 633 -4.87 -32.23 19.13
N ILE A 634 -6.02 -32.85 19.41
CA ILE A 634 -7.31 -32.19 19.40
C ILE A 634 -7.63 -31.85 20.87
N ALA A 635 -7.51 -30.56 21.21
CA ALA A 635 -7.75 -30.07 22.56
C ALA A 635 -8.05 -28.57 22.57
N ASP A 636 -8.85 -28.12 23.54
CA ASP A 636 -9.07 -26.69 23.78
C ASP A 636 -7.74 -26.04 24.24
N PRO A 637 -7.20 -25.05 23.52
CA PRO A 637 -5.98 -24.34 23.89
C PRO A 637 -6.15 -23.47 25.12
N MET A 638 -7.37 -23.31 25.63
CA MET A 638 -7.74 -22.52 26.82
C MET A 638 -7.40 -21.03 26.66
N PHE A 639 -7.83 -20.44 25.58
CA PHE A 639 -7.72 -18.99 25.37
C PHE A 639 -8.55 -18.20 26.41
N THR A 640 -8.12 -16.98 26.69
CA THR A 640 -8.71 -16.13 27.75
C THR A 640 -10.13 -15.70 27.39
N ASP A 641 -10.32 -15.15 26.21
CA ASP A 641 -11.63 -14.70 25.72
C ASP A 641 -11.60 -14.63 24.19
N PRO A 642 -11.64 -15.78 23.50
CA PRO A 642 -11.51 -15.82 22.05
C PRO A 642 -12.67 -15.15 21.32
N GLY A 643 -13.87 -15.07 21.93
CA GLY A 643 -15.02 -14.36 21.37
C GLY A 643 -14.80 -12.85 21.22
N ASN A 644 -13.91 -12.28 22.04
CA ASN A 644 -13.45 -10.90 21.97
C ASN A 644 -11.97 -10.81 21.47
N PHE A 645 -11.55 -11.78 20.69
CA PHE A 645 -10.21 -11.89 20.08
C PHE A 645 -9.04 -11.84 21.08
N ASN A 646 -9.27 -12.20 22.34
CA ASN A 646 -8.21 -12.36 23.34
C ASN A 646 -7.70 -13.80 23.35
N PHE A 647 -6.65 -14.05 22.59
CA PHE A 647 -6.01 -15.34 22.42
C PHE A 647 -4.87 -15.61 23.41
N ASN A 648 -4.74 -14.86 24.50
CA ASN A 648 -3.84 -15.19 25.59
C ASN A 648 -4.24 -16.53 26.22
N ILE A 649 -3.27 -17.40 26.50
CA ILE A 649 -3.49 -18.75 26.99
C ILE A 649 -3.58 -18.75 28.52
N LYS A 650 -4.73 -19.12 29.09
CA LYS A 650 -4.92 -19.23 30.56
C LYS A 650 -4.18 -20.41 31.18
N ASN A 651 -4.02 -21.51 30.45
CA ASN A 651 -3.41 -22.74 30.94
C ASN A 651 -2.48 -23.36 29.92
N LEU A 652 -1.19 -23.39 30.23
CA LEU A 652 -0.13 -23.82 29.34
C LEU A 652 -0.06 -25.35 29.12
N LYS A 653 -0.99 -26.16 29.64
CA LYS A 653 -0.92 -27.63 29.53
C LYS A 653 -0.92 -28.09 28.08
N VAL A 654 -1.78 -27.56 27.25
CA VAL A 654 -1.89 -27.88 25.81
C VAL A 654 -0.68 -27.27 25.06
N ALA A 655 -0.36 -26.02 25.31
CA ALA A 655 0.78 -25.34 24.70
C ALA A 655 2.10 -26.10 24.95
N LYS A 656 2.36 -26.57 26.16
CA LYS A 656 3.54 -27.38 26.48
C LYS A 656 3.56 -28.72 25.76
N LYS A 657 2.39 -29.35 25.55
CA LYS A 657 2.29 -30.63 24.88
C LYS A 657 2.67 -30.58 23.42
N ILE A 658 2.41 -29.45 22.76
CA ILE A 658 2.76 -29.20 21.37
C ILE A 658 4.01 -28.31 21.22
N ASN A 659 4.76 -28.08 22.28
CA ASN A 659 5.93 -27.19 22.29
C ASN A 659 5.63 -25.76 21.78
N PHE A 660 4.38 -25.30 21.90
CA PHE A 660 3.99 -23.94 21.54
C PHE A 660 4.55 -22.96 22.56
N LYS A 661 5.16 -21.87 22.08
CA LYS A 661 5.71 -20.78 22.89
C LYS A 661 4.76 -19.59 22.80
N PRO A 662 4.03 -19.23 23.87
CA PRO A 662 3.21 -18.04 23.88
C PRO A 662 4.02 -16.80 23.51
N PHE A 663 3.46 -15.92 22.73
CA PHE A 663 4.02 -14.65 22.29
C PHE A 663 3.05 -13.51 22.55
N ASP A 664 3.56 -12.30 22.63
CA ASP A 664 2.76 -11.10 22.89
C ASP A 664 2.42 -10.40 21.57
N TYR A 665 1.26 -10.74 21.02
CA TYR A 665 0.74 -10.13 19.78
C TYR A 665 0.24 -8.69 19.97
N THR A 666 0.11 -8.20 21.21
CA THR A 666 -0.31 -6.82 21.48
C THR A 666 0.80 -5.80 21.18
N GLN A 667 2.03 -6.27 20.91
CA GLN A 667 3.13 -5.44 20.45
C GLN A 667 3.06 -5.14 18.94
N ALA A 668 2.17 -5.77 18.20
CA ALA A 668 1.98 -5.49 16.78
C ALA A 668 1.31 -4.12 16.58
N GLY A 669 1.67 -3.45 15.47
CA GLY A 669 1.21 -2.10 15.17
C GLY A 669 2.11 -1.01 15.73
N VAL A 670 1.66 0.22 15.62
CA VAL A 670 2.44 1.41 15.98
C VAL A 670 2.64 1.56 17.48
N TYR A 671 3.76 2.17 17.86
CA TYR A 671 4.13 2.42 19.24
C TYR A 671 4.46 3.89 19.48
N GLY A 672 4.57 4.29 20.74
CA GLY A 672 4.89 5.67 21.16
C GLY A 672 3.73 6.33 21.90
N SER A 673 3.38 7.59 21.55
CA SER A 673 2.33 8.32 22.25
C SER A 673 0.94 7.70 22.03
N ASP A 674 0.03 7.97 22.98
CA ASP A 674 -1.35 7.46 22.87
C ASP A 674 -2.10 8.10 21.70
N GLU A 675 -1.79 9.35 21.34
CA GLU A 675 -2.35 10.03 20.16
C GLU A 675 -1.94 9.30 18.87
N TRP A 676 -0.67 8.87 18.75
CA TRP A 676 -0.18 8.14 17.59
C TRP A 676 -0.86 6.78 17.46
N LYS A 677 -0.96 6.04 18.57
CA LYS A 677 -1.67 4.75 18.61
C LYS A 677 -3.16 4.91 18.29
N LYS A 678 -3.81 5.97 18.82
CA LYS A 678 -5.20 6.27 18.52
C LYS A 678 -5.43 6.63 17.06
N LEU A 679 -4.48 7.34 16.44
CA LEU A 679 -4.54 7.65 15.00
C LEU A 679 -4.45 6.39 14.14
N GLY A 680 -3.65 5.39 14.56
CA GLY A 680 -3.53 4.10 13.86
C GLY A 680 -4.76 3.20 14.02
N ALA A 681 -5.51 3.37 15.09
CA ALA A 681 -6.65 2.50 15.36
C ALA A 681 -7.77 2.70 14.32
N THR A 682 -8.35 1.59 13.84
CA THR A 682 -9.51 1.61 12.95
C THR A 682 -10.70 2.30 13.62
N GLY A 683 -11.30 3.27 12.95
CA GLY A 683 -12.51 3.93 13.42
C GLY A 683 -13.72 2.97 13.39
N ARG A 684 -14.67 3.18 14.30
CA ARG A 684 -15.90 2.34 14.42
C ARG A 684 -16.69 2.28 13.11
N ASP A 685 -16.72 3.35 12.35
CA ASP A 685 -17.50 3.40 11.11
C ASP A 685 -16.89 2.48 10.05
N ILE A 686 -15.56 2.46 9.92
CA ILE A 686 -14.82 1.55 9.01
C ILE A 686 -15.08 0.09 9.39
N GLU A 687 -15.06 -0.23 10.70
CA GLU A 687 -15.33 -1.58 11.19
C GLU A 687 -16.76 -2.03 10.85
N VAL A 688 -17.75 -1.19 11.12
CA VAL A 688 -19.17 -1.46 10.82
C VAL A 688 -19.42 -1.59 9.31
N GLU A 689 -18.82 -0.74 8.49
CA GLU A 689 -18.92 -0.82 7.04
C GLU A 689 -18.30 -2.10 6.50
N PHE A 690 -17.11 -2.47 6.98
CA PHE A 690 -16.42 -3.70 6.59
C PHE A 690 -17.23 -4.94 6.95
N GLU A 691 -17.74 -5.03 8.17
CA GLU A 691 -18.62 -6.11 8.60
C GLU A 691 -19.87 -6.22 7.71
N SER A 692 -20.47 -5.10 7.33
CA SER A 692 -21.62 -5.08 6.42
C SER A 692 -21.31 -5.65 5.04
N VAL A 693 -20.09 -5.44 4.53
CA VAL A 693 -19.61 -6.03 3.26
C VAL A 693 -19.48 -7.55 3.42
N VAL A 694 -18.90 -8.02 4.50
CA VAL A 694 -18.76 -9.46 4.80
C VAL A 694 -20.15 -10.11 4.88
N ASP A 695 -21.06 -9.56 5.64
CA ASP A 695 -22.40 -10.11 5.85
C ASP A 695 -23.21 -10.17 4.55
N ARG A 696 -23.19 -9.14 3.74
CA ARG A 696 -23.87 -9.11 2.43
C ARG A 696 -23.38 -10.23 1.51
N ASN A 697 -22.08 -10.44 1.46
CA ASN A 697 -21.47 -11.43 0.57
C ASN A 697 -21.67 -12.86 1.08
N GLU A 698 -21.51 -13.11 2.38
CA GLU A 698 -21.72 -14.43 2.96
C GLU A 698 -23.22 -14.83 3.01
N SER A 699 -24.15 -13.90 3.13
CA SER A 699 -25.57 -14.19 3.02
C SER A 699 -26.02 -14.55 1.61
N ARG A 700 -25.39 -13.99 0.57
CA ARG A 700 -25.65 -14.32 -0.85
C ARG A 700 -25.17 -15.74 -1.21
N THR A 701 -24.13 -16.24 -0.56
CA THR A 701 -23.63 -17.61 -0.79
C THR A 701 -24.51 -18.69 -0.15
N LYS A 702 -25.43 -18.33 0.75
CA LYS A 702 -26.39 -19.24 1.39
C LYS A 702 -27.71 -19.42 0.61
N LYS A 703 -27.92 -18.66 -0.46
CA LYS A 703 -29.04 -18.78 -1.40
C LYS A 703 -28.62 -19.47 -2.69
#